data_dc98743f5bc5fb39d79ee1d611e06f37
#
_entry.id   dc98743f5bc5fb39d79ee1d611e06f37
#
_cell.length_a   1.000
_cell.length_b   1.000
_cell.length_c   1.000
_cell.angle_alpha   90.00
_cell.angle_beta   90.00
_cell.angle_gamma   90.00
#
_symmetry.space_group_name_H-M   'P 1'
#
loop_
_entity.id
_entity.type
_entity.pdbx_description
1 polymer ?
#
loop_
_entity_poly.entity_id
_entity_poly.type
_entity_poly.pdbx_seq_one_letter_code
_entity_poly.pdbx_strand_id
1 'polypeptide(L)'
;MKTFLQSVAQDLYSKIGNDLSRTAIVFPNKRASLFFNEYLAAQSDRPLWSPAYVNISELFRSLSPLKPGDPIRLVCELYKVFREETHSEEPLDDFYFWGELLISDFDDADKNLVDADKLFSNLQDLKNIMDDYDFLDQEQEEAIQQFFQNFSIDKRTQLKEKFISLWDKLGDIYRHYRKNLSELGIAYEGMMYRHVIEELDTDRLRYDRYVFVGFNVLNKVETHFFQRLQDAGKAMFYWDYDVFYTRLPHEQQPPYVHEAGEFILRNLKLFPNQLPETAFDVLRHPKKIRFISAPTENAQARYLPQWVRTVVKSDTEASKEKENAIVLCNEALLLPVLHSIPPEVENVNITMGFPLAQTPVYSYINALMELQTTGYRRDTGRYTYEATLAVLKHPYTRQLSATAEDLEKQLTKDNRFYPLPSELKKDAFLEQVFTPQNGTAAICRYLTELLREVAVIYRQEKDEEDIFNQLYRESLFKGYTLINRLLSLIENDGLSLHTDTLKRLMNRLLTATNIPFHGEPAIGMQVMGVLETRNLDFRNLIMLSLNEGQLPKAGGDSSFIPYNLRKAFGMTTIEHKNSVYAYYFYRLIQRAENITLLYNTASDGLNRGEMSRFMLQFLVESPHDISRQYLEAGQSPQQSLKIEIHKTDEVLQRMYNAYDIRRHPNALFSPSALNTYLDCRLRFYYRYVAGLKAPDEVSAEIDSALFGTIFHRSAELVYQDLTANGKEIRREDLEQLLRNDVRLQAYVDTAFKEEFFHVPAGEQPEYNGTQLIHSKVIASYLRQLLRNDLQYAPFRMEGMEQKVTETLEIETPSGMLPLNIGGTIDRMDSKGDTLRIVDYKTGGTPKTPESIEQLFTPADNRPNYIFQTFLYAAIMCRKQGLKVAPSLLYIHRAASESYSPVIEMGAPRQPKVPVNNFAFYEDEFRERLSALLQEIYNPEEPFTQTEDAKKCEYCDFKRLCKK
;
A
#
# COMPACT_ATOMS: atom_id res chain seq x y z
N MET A 1 40.15 16.28 7.01
CA MET A 1 39.43 16.57 8.30
C MET A 1 39.76 15.52 9.35
N LYS A 2 40.01 15.88 10.62
CA LYS A 2 40.20 14.88 11.69
C LYS A 2 38.87 14.48 12.28
N THR A 3 38.54 13.20 12.25
CA THR A 3 37.27 12.69 12.75
C THR A 3 37.29 12.58 14.28
N PHE A 4 36.07 12.49 14.90
CA PHE A 4 35.95 12.24 16.33
C PHE A 4 36.65 10.94 16.74
N LEU A 5 36.37 9.85 16.04
CA LEU A 5 36.98 8.54 16.33
C LEU A 5 38.51 8.52 16.16
N GLN A 6 39.04 9.27 15.18
CA GLN A 6 40.52 9.45 15.07
C GLN A 6 41.12 10.17 16.29
N SER A 7 40.41 11.19 16.78
CA SER A 7 40.85 11.93 17.97
C SER A 7 40.84 11.06 19.21
N VAL A 8 39.80 10.24 19.37
CA VAL A 8 39.71 9.26 20.47
C VAL A 8 40.80 8.20 20.36
N ALA A 9 41.01 7.63 19.16
CA ALA A 9 42.03 6.61 18.94
C ALA A 9 43.46 7.14 19.28
N GLN A 10 43.75 8.35 18.86
CA GLN A 10 45.05 8.99 19.16
C GLN A 10 45.26 9.26 20.66
N ASP A 11 44.25 9.79 21.34
CA ASP A 11 44.30 10.08 22.76
C ASP A 11 44.40 8.77 23.56
N LEU A 12 43.61 7.79 23.25
CA LEU A 12 43.61 6.46 23.89
C LEU A 12 44.94 5.76 23.72
N TYR A 13 45.52 5.79 22.51
CA TYR A 13 46.82 5.21 22.23
C TYR A 13 47.95 5.94 23.01
N SER A 14 47.88 7.25 23.11
CA SER A 14 48.84 8.06 23.88
C SER A 14 48.83 7.75 25.36
N LYS A 15 47.67 7.41 25.93
CA LYS A 15 47.46 7.14 27.37
C LYS A 15 47.76 5.69 27.77
N ILE A 16 47.46 4.72 26.87
CA ILE A 16 47.52 3.28 27.20
C ILE A 16 48.68 2.58 26.48
N GLY A 17 49.04 3.02 25.27
CA GLY A 17 50.08 2.38 24.46
C GLY A 17 49.57 1.19 23.65
N ASN A 18 50.47 0.20 23.37
CA ASN A 18 50.23 -0.89 22.42
C ASN A 18 49.39 -2.07 22.98
N ASP A 19 49.22 -2.17 24.28
CA ASP A 19 48.45 -3.26 24.90
C ASP A 19 47.13 -2.78 25.46
N LEU A 20 46.08 -3.02 24.66
CA LEU A 20 44.69 -2.72 25.02
C LEU A 20 43.85 -4.00 25.32
N SER A 21 44.49 -5.16 25.44
CA SER A 21 43.85 -6.46 25.65
C SER A 21 42.93 -6.52 26.89
N ARG A 22 43.18 -5.70 27.89
CA ARG A 22 42.41 -5.60 29.13
C ARG A 22 41.45 -4.38 29.13
N THR A 23 41.23 -3.79 27.97
CA THR A 23 40.36 -2.64 27.77
C THR A 23 39.13 -3.01 26.97
N ALA A 24 37.94 -2.64 27.44
CA ALA A 24 36.70 -2.72 26.68
C ALA A 24 36.30 -1.34 26.16
N ILE A 25 36.15 -1.20 24.85
CA ILE A 25 35.62 0.02 24.25
C ILE A 25 34.16 -0.19 23.99
N VAL A 26 33.34 0.64 24.62
CA VAL A 26 31.88 0.54 24.61
C VAL A 26 31.31 1.61 23.71
N PHE A 27 30.59 1.21 22.67
CA PHE A 27 29.91 2.09 21.74
C PHE A 27 28.37 1.96 21.86
N PRO A 28 27.59 2.99 21.46
CA PRO A 28 26.15 2.85 21.31
C PRO A 28 25.73 1.82 20.23
N ASN A 29 26.58 1.65 19.19
CA ASN A 29 26.39 0.66 18.13
C ASN A 29 27.72 0.02 17.70
N LYS A 30 27.69 -1.17 17.12
CA LYS A 30 28.90 -1.90 16.68
C LYS A 30 29.66 -1.25 15.52
N ARG A 31 28.99 -0.48 14.66
CA ARG A 31 29.59 0.02 13.42
C ARG A 31 30.78 0.94 13.67
N ALA A 32 30.65 1.81 14.67
CA ALA A 32 31.73 2.71 15.06
C ALA A 32 33.05 1.98 15.36
N SER A 33 32.98 0.74 15.89
CA SER A 33 34.16 -0.05 16.21
C SER A 33 35.02 -0.42 14.98
N LEU A 34 34.40 -0.61 13.80
CA LEU A 34 35.10 -0.95 12.58
C LEU A 34 36.00 0.21 12.11
N PHE A 35 35.44 1.42 12.06
CA PHE A 35 36.18 2.64 11.74
C PHE A 35 37.21 2.96 12.80
N PHE A 36 36.85 2.78 14.08
CA PHE A 36 37.76 3.03 15.19
C PHE A 36 38.96 2.08 15.15
N ASN A 37 38.76 0.81 14.86
CA ASN A 37 39.84 -0.17 14.77
C ASN A 37 40.88 0.20 13.68
N GLU A 38 40.41 0.69 12.52
CA GLU A 38 41.30 1.19 11.47
C GLU A 38 42.10 2.41 11.94
N TYR A 39 41.42 3.38 12.60
CA TYR A 39 42.11 4.56 13.13
C TYR A 39 43.10 4.23 14.27
N LEU A 40 42.75 3.25 15.09
CA LEU A 40 43.64 2.79 16.14
C LEU A 40 44.89 2.07 15.60
N ALA A 41 44.67 1.19 14.61
CA ALA A 41 45.75 0.50 13.92
C ALA A 41 46.74 1.47 13.24
N ALA A 42 46.23 2.56 12.70
CA ALA A 42 47.05 3.63 12.07
C ALA A 42 47.91 4.47 13.05
N GLN A 43 47.73 4.30 14.39
CA GLN A 43 48.57 5.01 15.38
C GLN A 43 49.92 4.34 15.65
N SER A 44 50.14 3.12 15.22
CA SER A 44 51.34 2.38 15.53
C SER A 44 51.89 1.57 14.32
N ASP A 45 53.20 1.64 14.11
CA ASP A 45 53.90 0.79 13.15
C ASP A 45 54.24 -0.59 13.75
N ARG A 46 53.88 -0.86 14.99
CA ARG A 46 54.09 -2.14 15.68
C ARG A 46 52.76 -2.83 15.93
N PRO A 47 52.80 -4.18 16.11
CA PRO A 47 51.59 -4.92 16.45
C PRO A 47 50.94 -4.37 17.73
N LEU A 48 49.61 -4.21 17.67
CA LEU A 48 48.74 -3.80 18.77
C LEU A 48 47.97 -5.03 19.30
N TRP A 49 47.86 -5.12 20.63
CA TRP A 49 46.86 -5.99 21.21
C TRP A 49 45.49 -5.27 21.21
N SER A 50 44.56 -5.78 20.40
CA SER A 50 43.23 -5.19 20.20
C SER A 50 42.44 -5.14 21.52
N PRO A 51 41.72 -4.03 21.79
CA PRO A 51 40.72 -4.00 22.84
C PRO A 51 39.51 -4.88 22.47
N ALA A 52 38.67 -5.17 23.47
CA ALA A 52 37.35 -5.73 23.22
C ALA A 52 36.41 -4.61 22.76
N TYR A 53 35.70 -4.81 21.65
CA TYR A 53 34.66 -3.93 21.14
C TYR A 53 33.29 -4.48 21.52
N VAL A 54 32.51 -3.73 22.29
CA VAL A 54 31.19 -4.15 22.75
C VAL A 54 30.19 -2.99 22.59
N ASN A 55 28.93 -3.29 22.36
CA ASN A 55 27.90 -2.31 22.54
C ASN A 55 27.32 -2.38 23.97
N ILE A 56 26.57 -1.37 24.38
CA ILE A 56 26.05 -1.29 25.75
C ILE A 56 25.10 -2.45 26.07
N SER A 57 24.22 -2.84 25.17
CA SER A 57 23.34 -4.01 25.34
C SER A 57 24.13 -5.32 25.54
N GLU A 58 25.18 -5.54 24.73
CA GLU A 58 26.03 -6.72 24.86
C GLU A 58 26.79 -6.74 26.19
N LEU A 59 27.23 -5.55 26.64
CA LEU A 59 27.90 -5.43 27.92
C LEU A 59 26.97 -5.86 29.06
N PHE A 60 25.76 -5.30 29.13
CA PHE A 60 24.77 -5.68 30.14
C PHE A 60 24.37 -7.17 30.06
N ARG A 61 24.18 -7.72 28.84
CA ARG A 61 23.91 -9.16 28.66
C ARG A 61 25.04 -10.04 29.18
N SER A 62 26.29 -9.62 29.01
CA SER A 62 27.45 -10.38 29.49
C SER A 62 27.59 -10.38 31.03
N LEU A 63 26.99 -9.38 31.67
CA LEU A 63 27.01 -9.22 33.15
C LEU A 63 25.78 -9.82 33.80
N SER A 64 24.73 -10.13 33.09
CA SER A 64 23.48 -10.69 33.60
C SER A 64 23.48 -12.22 33.58
N PRO A 65 23.00 -12.91 34.64
CA PRO A 65 22.72 -14.33 34.59
C PRO A 65 21.46 -14.67 33.77
N LEU A 66 20.56 -13.70 33.57
CA LEU A 66 19.34 -13.87 32.82
C LEU A 66 19.60 -13.80 31.31
N LYS A 67 18.88 -14.60 30.53
CA LYS A 67 18.92 -14.59 29.07
C LYS A 67 17.81 -13.70 28.51
N PRO A 68 18.04 -13.02 27.37
CA PRO A 68 16.97 -12.27 26.73
C PRO A 68 15.84 -13.22 26.30
N GLY A 69 14.62 -12.92 26.73
CA GLY A 69 13.43 -13.66 26.34
C GLY A 69 13.03 -13.40 24.89
N ASP A 70 12.42 -14.42 24.26
CA ASP A 70 11.77 -14.23 22.97
C ASP A 70 10.58 -13.24 23.12
N PRO A 71 10.44 -12.18 22.28
CA PRO A 71 9.37 -11.19 22.44
C PRO A 71 7.96 -11.80 22.49
N ILE A 72 7.67 -12.81 21.66
CA ILE A 72 6.36 -13.46 21.64
C ILE A 72 6.14 -14.23 22.95
N ARG A 73 7.16 -14.98 23.38
CA ARG A 73 7.11 -15.71 24.65
C ARG A 73 6.93 -14.77 25.83
N LEU A 74 7.61 -13.63 25.85
CA LEU A 74 7.44 -12.61 26.90
C LEU A 74 5.97 -12.14 27.00
N VAL A 75 5.30 -11.90 25.86
CA VAL A 75 3.86 -11.53 25.86
C VAL A 75 3.01 -12.69 26.39
N CYS A 76 3.31 -13.93 26.02
CA CYS A 76 2.57 -15.10 26.52
C CYS A 76 2.71 -15.28 28.03
N GLU A 77 3.91 -15.10 28.57
CA GLU A 77 4.13 -15.19 30.03
C GLU A 77 3.43 -14.01 30.75
N LEU A 78 3.44 -12.81 30.18
CA LEU A 78 2.68 -11.68 30.72
C LEU A 78 1.18 -11.96 30.71
N TYR A 79 0.66 -12.58 29.65
CA TYR A 79 -0.74 -12.93 29.54
C TYR A 79 -1.19 -13.93 30.61
N LYS A 80 -0.36 -14.93 30.96
CA LYS A 80 -0.64 -15.89 32.07
C LYS A 80 -0.81 -15.13 33.38
N VAL A 81 0.16 -14.27 33.71
CA VAL A 81 0.12 -13.44 34.92
C VAL A 81 -1.08 -12.48 34.90
N PHE A 82 -1.36 -11.86 33.80
CA PHE A 82 -2.51 -10.97 33.64
C PHE A 82 -3.83 -11.68 33.95
N ARG A 83 -4.04 -12.88 33.42
CA ARG A 83 -5.24 -13.68 33.69
C ARG A 83 -5.36 -14.09 35.17
N GLU A 84 -4.25 -14.43 35.78
CA GLU A 84 -4.22 -14.80 37.20
C GLU A 84 -4.58 -13.63 38.11
N GLU A 85 -4.05 -12.41 37.84
CA GLU A 85 -4.26 -11.24 38.68
C GLU A 85 -5.60 -10.54 38.41
N THR A 86 -6.10 -10.55 37.20
CA THR A 86 -7.32 -9.84 36.79
C THR A 86 -8.55 -10.72 36.74
N HIS A 87 -8.37 -12.06 36.72
CA HIS A 87 -9.42 -13.06 36.46
C HIS A 87 -10.19 -12.78 35.14
N SER A 88 -9.50 -12.17 34.17
CA SER A 88 -10.07 -11.85 32.87
C SER A 88 -10.23 -13.11 32.02
N GLU A 89 -11.35 -13.21 31.31
CA GLU A 89 -11.59 -14.23 30.29
C GLU A 89 -11.16 -13.77 28.88
N GLU A 90 -10.54 -12.60 28.79
CA GLU A 90 -10.08 -12.04 27.52
C GLU A 90 -9.10 -13.00 26.83
N PRO A 91 -9.32 -13.33 25.54
CA PRO A 91 -8.41 -14.24 24.82
C PRO A 91 -7.06 -13.58 24.54
N LEU A 92 -6.02 -14.40 24.37
CA LEU A 92 -4.68 -13.91 24.02
C LEU A 92 -4.68 -13.03 22.78
N ASP A 93 -5.59 -13.27 21.85
CA ASP A 93 -5.73 -12.52 20.61
C ASP A 93 -6.01 -11.03 20.84
N ASP A 94 -6.86 -10.71 21.80
CA ASP A 94 -7.21 -9.32 22.13
C ASP A 94 -6.13 -8.70 23.03
N PHE A 95 -5.52 -9.50 23.90
CA PHE A 95 -4.46 -9.08 24.81
C PHE A 95 -3.14 -8.79 24.10
N TYR A 96 -2.77 -9.54 23.04
CA TYR A 96 -1.41 -9.62 22.53
C TYR A 96 -0.77 -8.25 22.26
N PHE A 97 -1.45 -7.40 21.52
CA PHE A 97 -0.91 -6.10 21.06
C PHE A 97 -0.76 -5.07 22.18
N TRP A 98 -1.65 -5.08 23.15
CA TRP A 98 -1.51 -4.19 24.29
C TRP A 98 -0.60 -4.80 25.38
N GLY A 99 -0.43 -6.11 25.40
CA GLY A 99 0.59 -6.79 26.20
C GLY A 99 2.02 -6.42 25.81
N GLU A 100 2.31 -6.29 24.50
CA GLU A 100 3.59 -5.74 24.02
C GLU A 100 3.82 -4.29 24.50
N LEU A 101 2.74 -3.50 24.51
CA LEU A 101 2.80 -2.13 25.01
C LEU A 101 3.15 -2.08 26.51
N LEU A 102 2.54 -2.95 27.31
CA LEU A 102 2.87 -3.07 28.74
C LEU A 102 4.32 -3.48 28.97
N ILE A 103 4.84 -4.45 28.20
CA ILE A 103 6.25 -4.85 28.30
C ILE A 103 7.16 -3.67 27.99
N SER A 104 6.82 -2.85 26.98
CA SER A 104 7.56 -1.63 26.64
C SER A 104 7.56 -0.61 27.79
N ASP A 105 6.43 -0.45 28.49
CA ASP A 105 6.33 0.45 29.65
C ASP A 105 7.10 -0.10 30.86
N PHE A 106 7.06 -1.39 31.11
CA PHE A 106 7.86 -2.05 32.16
C PHE A 106 9.36 -1.96 31.86
N ASP A 107 9.75 -2.13 30.59
CA ASP A 107 11.13 -1.98 30.13
C ASP A 107 11.67 -0.58 30.39
N ASP A 108 10.88 0.45 30.04
CA ASP A 108 11.27 1.85 30.27
C ASP A 108 11.28 2.20 31.77
N ALA A 109 10.34 1.69 32.56
CA ALA A 109 10.33 1.85 34.02
C ALA A 109 11.58 1.24 34.68
N ASP A 110 11.98 0.03 34.25
CA ASP A 110 13.19 -0.63 34.76
C ASP A 110 14.47 0.08 34.33
N LYS A 111 14.58 0.51 33.08
CA LYS A 111 15.72 1.28 32.57
C LYS A 111 15.89 2.62 33.28
N ASN A 112 14.80 3.18 33.79
CA ASN A 112 14.82 4.43 34.56
C ASN A 112 14.77 4.22 36.09
N LEU A 113 14.95 2.97 36.57
CA LEU A 113 14.95 2.61 38.00
C LEU A 113 13.72 3.16 38.74
N VAL A 114 12.57 3.16 38.09
CA VAL A 114 11.34 3.67 38.66
C VAL A 114 10.88 2.72 39.78
N ASP A 115 10.44 3.29 40.87
CA ASP A 115 9.76 2.57 41.92
C ASP A 115 8.35 2.21 41.45
N ALA A 116 8.16 0.95 41.06
CA ALA A 116 6.90 0.47 40.48
C ALA A 116 5.74 0.53 41.49
N ASP A 117 6.01 0.37 42.78
CA ASP A 117 4.99 0.44 43.82
C ASP A 117 4.44 1.86 43.96
N LYS A 118 5.31 2.87 43.78
CA LYS A 118 4.88 4.27 43.75
C LYS A 118 4.24 4.63 42.41
N LEU A 119 4.76 4.16 41.28
CA LEU A 119 4.22 4.45 39.95
C LEU A 119 2.81 3.88 39.76
N PHE A 120 2.60 2.62 40.15
CA PHE A 120 1.34 1.91 40.00
C PHE A 120 0.47 1.91 41.29
N SER A 121 0.78 2.75 42.26
CA SER A 121 -0.07 2.93 43.40
C SER A 121 -1.44 3.45 43.00
N ASN A 122 -2.45 3.18 43.87
CA ASN A 122 -3.83 3.62 43.61
C ASN A 122 -3.84 5.13 43.31
N LEU A 123 -4.53 5.54 42.24
CA LEU A 123 -4.66 6.94 41.82
C LEU A 123 -5.16 7.87 42.95
N GLN A 124 -5.89 7.31 43.92
CA GLN A 124 -6.38 8.05 45.07
C GLN A 124 -5.28 8.22 46.13
N ASP A 125 -4.41 7.23 46.28
CA ASP A 125 -3.24 7.29 47.17
C ASP A 125 -2.14 8.19 46.61
N LEU A 126 -1.98 8.23 45.26
CA LEU A 126 -1.09 9.19 44.62
C LEU A 126 -1.45 10.65 44.94
N LYS A 127 -2.73 10.96 45.14
CA LYS A 127 -3.19 12.28 45.56
C LYS A 127 -2.82 12.60 47.01
N ASN A 128 -2.81 11.59 47.89
CA ASN A 128 -2.43 11.72 49.31
C ASN A 128 -0.89 11.74 49.47
N ILE A 129 -0.17 11.09 48.57
CA ILE A 129 1.31 11.01 48.56
C ILE A 129 1.92 12.35 48.10
N MET A 130 1.18 13.22 47.38
CA MET A 130 1.67 14.55 46.95
C MET A 130 2.08 15.43 48.12
N ASP A 131 1.53 15.20 49.31
CA ASP A 131 1.91 15.94 50.50
C ASP A 131 3.23 15.47 51.15
N ASP A 132 3.80 14.33 50.70
CA ASP A 132 5.03 13.71 51.27
C ASP A 132 6.22 13.65 50.27
N TYR A 133 6.11 14.27 49.08
CA TYR A 133 7.16 14.22 48.02
C TYR A 133 8.17 15.37 48.10
N ASP A 134 9.00 15.42 49.14
CA ASP A 134 10.14 16.34 49.24
C ASP A 134 11.27 16.14 48.19
N PHE A 135 11.14 15.14 47.30
CA PHE A 135 12.18 14.78 46.32
C PHE A 135 11.83 15.11 44.88
N LEU A 136 10.62 15.65 44.59
CA LEU A 136 10.21 16.10 43.27
C LEU A 136 10.68 17.51 43.02
N ASP A 137 11.16 17.74 41.80
CA ASP A 137 11.38 19.11 41.34
C ASP A 137 10.05 19.79 40.97
N GLN A 138 10.07 21.10 40.85
CA GLN A 138 8.88 21.92 40.60
C GLN A 138 8.14 21.52 39.31
N GLU A 139 8.87 21.12 38.25
CA GLU A 139 8.28 20.64 36.97
C GLU A 139 7.60 19.29 37.11
N GLN A 140 8.12 18.40 37.93
CA GLN A 140 7.52 17.10 38.21
C GLN A 140 6.25 17.22 39.03
N GLU A 141 6.23 18.11 39.99
CA GLU A 141 5.08 18.42 40.81
C GLU A 141 3.92 18.99 39.97
N GLU A 142 4.20 19.97 39.08
CA GLU A 142 3.23 20.52 38.14
C GLU A 142 2.65 19.47 37.20
N ALA A 143 3.48 18.52 36.71
CA ALA A 143 3.05 17.43 35.84
C ALA A 143 2.04 16.48 36.54
N ILE A 144 2.28 16.15 37.79
CA ILE A 144 1.37 15.34 38.59
C ILE A 144 0.04 16.10 38.87
N GLN A 145 0.12 17.39 39.18
CA GLN A 145 -1.10 18.21 39.37
C GLN A 145 -1.95 18.27 38.09
N GLN A 146 -1.36 18.43 36.91
CA GLN A 146 -2.08 18.40 35.62
C GLN A 146 -2.71 17.03 35.32
N PHE A 147 -2.02 15.92 35.69
CA PHE A 147 -2.60 14.60 35.54
C PHE A 147 -3.89 14.46 36.36
N PHE A 148 -3.90 14.85 37.64
CA PHE A 148 -5.07 14.79 38.47
C PHE A 148 -6.22 15.72 38.05
N GLN A 149 -5.93 16.89 37.49
CA GLN A 149 -6.95 17.76 36.89
C GLN A 149 -7.67 17.10 35.74
N ASN A 150 -6.96 16.33 34.90
CA ASN A 150 -7.53 15.61 33.75
C ASN A 150 -8.34 14.37 34.16
N PHE A 151 -8.05 13.79 35.35
CA PHE A 151 -8.72 12.61 35.92
C PHE A 151 -9.78 12.96 37.01
N SER A 152 -10.30 14.20 37.01
CA SER A 152 -11.33 14.58 38.02
C SER A 152 -12.53 13.62 38.01
N ILE A 153 -12.99 13.28 39.25
CA ILE A 153 -13.90 12.19 39.55
C ILE A 153 -15.34 12.40 38.99
N ASP A 154 -15.66 13.60 38.52
CA ASP A 154 -17.04 14.02 38.22
C ASP A 154 -17.60 13.57 36.84
N LYS A 155 -16.80 12.92 35.99
CA LYS A 155 -17.26 12.36 34.70
C LYS A 155 -16.70 10.95 34.45
N ARG A 156 -17.24 9.95 35.16
CA ARG A 156 -16.88 8.53 34.92
C ARG A 156 -17.58 8.02 33.67
N THR A 157 -16.78 7.69 32.66
CA THR A 157 -17.20 6.85 31.52
C THR A 157 -16.78 5.41 31.79
N GLN A 158 -17.51 4.41 31.25
CA GLN A 158 -17.14 2.97 31.39
C GLN A 158 -15.68 2.67 31.00
N LEU A 159 -15.11 3.41 30.08
CA LEU A 159 -13.70 3.30 29.67
C LEU A 159 -12.73 3.74 30.78
N LYS A 160 -13.08 4.83 31.50
CA LYS A 160 -12.28 5.30 32.65
C LYS A 160 -12.31 4.29 33.82
N GLU A 161 -13.45 3.68 34.09
CA GLU A 161 -13.57 2.67 35.17
C GLU A 161 -12.75 1.41 34.85
N LYS A 162 -12.78 0.96 33.60
CA LYS A 162 -11.93 -0.16 33.15
C LYS A 162 -10.44 0.18 33.24
N PHE A 163 -10.04 1.38 32.85
CA PHE A 163 -8.66 1.83 32.95
C PHE A 163 -8.20 1.89 34.42
N ILE A 164 -8.98 2.47 35.33
CA ILE A 164 -8.65 2.56 36.77
C ILE A 164 -8.52 1.15 37.37
N SER A 165 -9.47 0.27 37.09
CA SER A 165 -9.45 -1.11 37.60
C SER A 165 -8.22 -1.91 37.12
N LEU A 166 -7.78 -1.66 35.89
CA LEU A 166 -6.54 -2.26 35.36
C LEU A 166 -5.32 -1.62 36.02
N TRP A 167 -5.31 -0.28 36.15
CA TRP A 167 -4.20 0.44 36.77
C TRP A 167 -3.88 -0.07 38.19
N ASP A 168 -4.91 -0.28 39.01
CA ASP A 168 -4.75 -0.79 40.36
C ASP A 168 -4.11 -2.20 40.42
N LYS A 169 -4.16 -2.94 39.32
CA LYS A 169 -3.57 -4.29 39.22
C LYS A 169 -2.16 -4.28 38.56
N LEU A 170 -1.77 -3.19 37.91
CA LEU A 170 -0.50 -3.16 37.15
C LEU A 170 0.72 -3.39 38.04
N GLY A 171 0.72 -2.92 39.27
CA GLY A 171 1.80 -3.16 40.23
C GLY A 171 1.97 -4.63 40.59
N ASP A 172 0.85 -5.33 40.85
CA ASP A 172 0.86 -6.78 41.16
C ASP A 172 1.30 -7.58 39.92
N ILE A 173 0.74 -7.23 38.72
CA ILE A 173 1.12 -7.85 37.43
C ILE A 173 2.63 -7.66 37.18
N TYR A 174 3.17 -6.47 37.36
CA TYR A 174 4.59 -6.21 37.18
C TYR A 174 5.49 -7.05 38.11
N ARG A 175 5.17 -7.11 39.42
CA ARG A 175 5.93 -7.91 40.37
C ARG A 175 5.86 -9.41 40.09
N HIS A 176 4.66 -9.91 39.83
CA HIS A 176 4.45 -11.34 39.55
C HIS A 176 5.13 -11.72 38.23
N TYR A 177 5.02 -10.88 37.19
CA TYR A 177 5.65 -11.10 35.90
C TYR A 177 7.19 -11.16 36.01
N ARG A 178 7.83 -10.23 36.70
CA ARG A 178 9.28 -10.25 36.93
C ARG A 178 9.72 -11.48 37.68
N LYS A 179 8.96 -11.91 38.71
CA LYS A 179 9.23 -13.13 39.45
C LYS A 179 9.17 -14.35 38.53
N ASN A 180 8.12 -14.50 37.78
CA ASN A 180 7.93 -15.60 36.82
C ASN A 180 9.07 -15.67 35.80
N LEU A 181 9.42 -14.53 35.19
CA LEU A 181 10.54 -14.47 34.26
C LEU A 181 11.89 -14.85 34.90
N SER A 182 12.14 -14.42 36.14
CA SER A 182 13.35 -14.79 36.89
C SER A 182 13.44 -16.27 37.15
N GLU A 183 12.33 -16.93 37.51
CA GLU A 183 12.25 -18.38 37.69
C GLU A 183 12.51 -19.15 36.39
N LEU A 184 12.08 -18.60 35.26
CA LEU A 184 12.35 -19.13 33.92
C LEU A 184 13.78 -18.83 33.40
N GLY A 185 14.55 -17.99 34.08
CA GLY A 185 15.89 -17.58 33.70
C GLY A 185 15.93 -16.67 32.46
N ILE A 186 14.83 -16.00 32.14
CA ILE A 186 14.69 -15.07 31.01
C ILE A 186 14.27 -13.69 31.51
N ALA A 187 14.52 -12.66 30.66
CA ALA A 187 14.13 -11.28 30.98
C ALA A 187 13.90 -10.45 29.70
N TYR A 188 13.10 -9.39 29.80
CA TYR A 188 13.15 -8.26 28.86
C TYR A 188 14.35 -7.36 29.19
N GLU A 189 14.73 -6.47 28.28
CA GLU A 189 16.02 -5.76 28.36
C GLU A 189 16.15 -4.89 29.62
N GLY A 190 15.13 -4.11 29.96
CA GLY A 190 15.12 -3.23 31.15
C GLY A 190 15.23 -4.01 32.46
N MET A 191 14.52 -5.12 32.58
CA MET A 191 14.63 -6.02 33.73
C MET A 191 16.06 -6.55 33.89
N MET A 192 16.70 -6.93 32.79
CA MET A 192 18.09 -7.40 32.79
C MET A 192 19.05 -6.29 33.23
N TYR A 193 18.87 -5.09 32.72
CA TYR A 193 19.69 -3.91 33.04
C TYR A 193 19.57 -3.55 34.52
N ARG A 194 18.36 -3.51 35.05
CA ARG A 194 18.11 -3.24 36.46
C ARG A 194 18.73 -4.29 37.37
N HIS A 195 18.59 -5.58 37.02
CA HIS A 195 19.21 -6.68 37.76
C HIS A 195 20.73 -6.55 37.84
N VAL A 196 21.39 -6.19 36.71
CA VAL A 196 22.84 -5.99 36.69
C VAL A 196 23.24 -4.86 37.65
N ILE A 197 22.50 -3.75 37.73
CA ILE A 197 22.84 -2.65 38.63
C ILE A 197 22.61 -3.00 40.10
N GLU A 198 21.56 -3.74 40.41
CA GLU A 198 21.25 -4.20 41.78
C GLU A 198 22.32 -5.16 42.32
N GLU A 199 22.95 -6.00 41.48
CA GLU A 199 23.92 -7.00 41.85
C GLU A 199 25.38 -6.68 41.43
N LEU A 200 25.64 -5.47 40.89
CA LEU A 200 26.95 -5.13 40.33
C LEU A 200 28.07 -5.18 41.35
N ASP A 201 29.04 -6.08 41.11
CA ASP A 201 30.32 -6.13 41.80
C ASP A 201 31.42 -5.68 40.81
N THR A 202 31.97 -4.47 41.03
CA THR A 202 32.99 -3.87 40.14
C THR A 202 34.31 -4.65 40.19
N ASP A 203 34.62 -5.43 41.22
CA ASP A 203 35.87 -6.18 41.37
C ASP A 203 35.85 -7.48 40.52
N ARG A 204 34.68 -7.97 40.19
CA ARG A 204 34.49 -9.16 39.31
C ARG A 204 34.40 -8.87 37.82
N LEU A 205 34.54 -7.57 37.44
CA LEU A 205 34.49 -7.20 36.03
C LEU A 205 35.71 -7.72 35.27
N ARG A 206 35.44 -8.19 34.03
CA ARG A 206 36.45 -8.84 33.17
C ARG A 206 37.62 -7.95 32.76
N TYR A 207 37.32 -6.63 32.51
CA TYR A 207 38.30 -5.70 32.01
C TYR A 207 38.73 -4.69 33.09
N ASP A 208 39.98 -4.23 32.98
CA ASP A 208 40.53 -3.25 33.92
C ASP A 208 40.02 -1.82 33.59
N ARG A 209 39.71 -1.60 32.32
CA ARG A 209 39.20 -0.30 31.84
C ARG A 209 38.01 -0.47 30.88
N TYR A 210 37.02 0.43 31.05
CA TYR A 210 35.85 0.58 30.19
C TYR A 210 35.85 1.97 29.59
N VAL A 211 35.93 2.08 28.27
CA VAL A 211 36.04 3.32 27.55
C VAL A 211 34.72 3.55 26.83
N PHE A 212 33.94 4.54 27.28
CA PHE A 212 32.63 4.88 26.72
C PHE A 212 32.78 5.93 25.66
N VAL A 213 32.37 5.67 24.40
CA VAL A 213 32.66 6.53 23.27
C VAL A 213 31.38 6.93 22.56
N GLY A 214 31.09 8.24 22.49
CA GLY A 214 30.05 8.83 21.66
C GLY A 214 28.62 8.51 22.08
N PHE A 215 28.37 8.40 23.38
CA PHE A 215 27.03 8.36 23.95
C PHE A 215 26.42 9.76 23.98
N ASN A 216 25.08 9.86 24.03
CA ASN A 216 24.36 11.12 24.20
C ASN A 216 23.35 11.00 25.36
N VAL A 217 22.21 10.34 25.13
CA VAL A 217 21.21 10.14 26.18
C VAL A 217 21.57 8.88 26.95
N LEU A 218 21.59 8.99 28.26
CA LEU A 218 21.74 7.88 29.19
C LEU A 218 20.45 7.73 29.98
N ASN A 219 19.98 6.48 30.10
CA ASN A 219 18.95 6.18 31.09
C ASN A 219 19.56 6.11 32.50
N LYS A 220 18.71 6.00 33.52
CA LYS A 220 19.22 6.00 34.92
C LYS A 220 20.08 4.77 35.23
N VAL A 221 19.79 3.61 34.66
CA VAL A 221 20.61 2.40 34.83
C VAL A 221 22.00 2.63 34.27
N GLU A 222 22.12 3.14 33.04
CA GLU A 222 23.41 3.47 32.41
C GLU A 222 24.16 4.53 33.20
N THR A 223 23.47 5.57 33.67
CA THR A 223 24.07 6.63 34.50
C THR A 223 24.68 6.06 35.78
N HIS A 224 23.94 5.20 36.50
CA HIS A 224 24.45 4.54 37.72
C HIS A 224 25.58 3.58 37.42
N PHE A 225 25.51 2.86 36.31
CA PHE A 225 26.59 1.97 35.87
C PHE A 225 27.87 2.74 35.59
N PHE A 226 27.78 3.83 34.85
CA PHE A 226 28.93 4.70 34.54
C PHE A 226 29.52 5.33 35.81
N GLN A 227 28.66 5.75 36.74
CA GLN A 227 29.11 6.32 38.02
C GLN A 227 29.88 5.28 38.86
N ARG A 228 29.35 4.06 39.01
CA ARG A 228 30.04 3.01 39.78
C ARG A 228 31.40 2.63 39.17
N LEU A 229 31.53 2.60 37.84
CA LEU A 229 32.80 2.36 37.16
C LEU A 229 33.76 3.53 37.29
N GLN A 230 33.27 4.77 37.31
CA GLN A 230 34.07 5.97 37.55
C GLN A 230 34.61 5.98 38.97
N ASP A 231 33.79 5.69 39.98
CA ASP A 231 34.15 5.61 41.39
C ASP A 231 35.17 4.49 41.65
N ALA A 232 35.09 3.39 40.89
CA ALA A 232 36.07 2.31 40.88
C ALA A 232 37.37 2.62 40.11
N GLY A 233 37.48 3.79 39.47
CA GLY A 233 38.61 4.17 38.64
C GLY A 233 38.77 3.38 37.34
N LYS A 234 37.71 2.72 36.88
CA LYS A 234 37.71 1.83 35.72
C LYS A 234 37.07 2.45 34.46
N ALA A 235 36.57 3.70 34.50
CA ALA A 235 35.88 4.32 33.38
C ALA A 235 36.67 5.46 32.73
N MET A 236 36.56 5.57 31.42
CA MET A 236 37.00 6.72 30.62
C MET A 236 35.87 7.12 29.69
N PHE A 237 35.64 8.46 29.53
CA PHE A 237 34.51 8.98 28.77
C PHE A 237 34.96 9.87 27.62
N TYR A 238 34.44 9.62 26.42
CA TYR A 238 34.65 10.42 25.22
C TYR A 238 33.28 10.82 24.64
N TRP A 239 32.90 12.10 24.93
CA TRP A 239 31.65 12.68 24.43
C TRP A 239 31.92 13.44 23.15
N ASP A 240 31.01 13.27 22.17
CA ASP A 240 31.07 14.01 20.91
C ASP A 240 30.04 15.14 20.92
N TYR A 241 30.48 16.37 20.80
CA TYR A 241 29.61 17.55 20.81
C TYR A 241 30.25 18.72 20.07
N ASP A 242 29.53 19.81 19.93
CA ASP A 242 30.09 21.09 19.47
C ASP A 242 29.68 22.23 20.41
N VAL A 243 30.58 23.19 20.56
CA VAL A 243 30.38 24.38 21.37
C VAL A 243 29.19 25.21 20.87
N PHE A 244 28.86 25.10 19.58
CA PHE A 244 27.76 25.83 18.98
C PHE A 244 26.43 25.58 19.70
N TYR A 245 26.15 24.34 20.07
CA TYR A 245 24.89 23.96 20.73
C TYR A 245 25.04 23.59 22.21
N THR A 246 26.24 23.75 22.79
CA THR A 246 26.48 23.54 24.23
C THR A 246 26.83 24.81 24.99
N ARG A 247 27.22 25.87 24.30
CA ARG A 247 27.43 27.19 24.95
C ARG A 247 26.15 27.99 25.00
N LEU A 248 25.71 28.32 26.22
CA LEU A 248 24.59 29.23 26.43
C LEU A 248 25.05 30.65 26.05
N PRO A 249 24.24 31.39 25.26
CA PRO A 249 24.47 32.83 25.14
C PRO A 249 24.32 33.46 26.51
N HIS A 250 25.34 34.15 26.98
CA HIS A 250 25.42 34.77 28.35
C HIS A 250 24.37 35.85 28.62
N GLU A 251 23.52 36.22 27.65
CA GLU A 251 22.63 37.38 27.70
C GLU A 251 21.13 37.11 27.63
N GLN A 252 20.69 35.85 27.54
CA GLN A 252 19.22 35.50 27.46
C GLN A 252 18.69 35.06 28.83
N GLN A 253 17.64 35.73 29.30
CA GLN A 253 16.81 35.28 30.42
C GLN A 253 15.37 34.93 29.92
N PRO A 254 14.87 33.74 30.13
CA PRO A 254 15.50 32.53 30.72
C PRO A 254 16.57 31.92 29.82
N PRO A 255 17.57 31.22 30.37
CA PRO A 255 18.64 30.63 29.58
C PRO A 255 18.06 29.60 28.60
N TYR A 256 18.18 29.86 27.30
CA TYR A 256 17.79 28.90 26.25
C TYR A 256 18.84 27.78 26.20
N VAL A 257 18.38 26.54 26.42
CA VAL A 257 19.22 25.35 26.21
C VAL A 257 18.89 24.81 24.82
N HIS A 258 19.89 24.76 23.94
CA HIS A 258 19.71 24.15 22.62
C HIS A 258 19.40 22.68 22.76
N GLU A 259 18.33 22.19 22.11
CA GLU A 259 17.83 20.82 22.23
C GLU A 259 18.93 19.77 22.02
N ALA A 260 19.82 19.97 21.03
CA ALA A 260 20.94 19.06 20.76
C ALA A 260 21.97 18.96 21.88
N GLY A 261 22.08 20.00 22.72
CA GLY A 261 23.07 20.08 23.81
C GLY A 261 22.56 19.60 25.16
N GLU A 262 21.27 19.40 25.33
CA GLU A 262 20.62 19.16 26.63
C GLU A 262 21.28 18.03 27.42
N PHE A 263 21.32 16.82 26.84
CA PHE A 263 21.86 15.63 27.51
C PHE A 263 23.38 15.65 27.61
N ILE A 264 24.07 16.19 26.62
CA ILE A 264 25.53 16.33 26.65
C ILE A 264 25.98 17.24 27.81
N LEU A 265 25.27 18.32 28.05
CA LEU A 265 25.59 19.24 29.19
C LEU A 265 25.40 18.55 30.53
N ARG A 266 24.40 17.71 30.69
CA ARG A 266 24.21 16.88 31.90
C ARG A 266 25.34 15.86 32.05
N ASN A 267 25.68 15.16 30.97
CA ASN A 267 26.73 14.14 31.00
C ASN A 267 28.10 14.71 31.29
N LEU A 268 28.47 15.86 30.71
CA LEU A 268 29.76 16.54 30.94
C LEU A 268 29.95 17.00 32.40
N LYS A 269 28.85 17.29 33.11
CA LYS A 269 28.88 17.60 34.53
C LYS A 269 29.18 16.35 35.40
N LEU A 270 28.65 15.21 35.02
CA LEU A 270 28.79 13.95 35.77
C LEU A 270 30.06 13.19 35.37
N PHE A 271 30.39 13.20 34.11
CA PHE A 271 31.44 12.38 33.49
C PHE A 271 32.37 13.26 32.63
N PRO A 272 33.47 13.73 33.11
CA PRO A 272 34.39 14.61 32.39
C PRO A 272 34.92 14.00 31.10
N ASN A 273 34.89 14.75 29.99
CA ASN A 273 35.42 14.29 28.71
C ASN A 273 36.95 14.18 28.77
N GLN A 274 37.49 13.14 28.16
CA GLN A 274 38.95 12.94 28.09
C GLN A 274 39.65 13.80 27.03
N LEU A 275 38.92 14.28 26.01
CA LEU A 275 39.41 15.21 25.00
C LEU A 275 39.26 16.66 25.48
N PRO A 276 40.16 17.54 25.08
CA PRO A 276 40.09 18.96 25.44
C PRO A 276 38.95 19.67 24.72
N GLU A 277 38.37 20.71 25.35
CA GLU A 277 37.23 21.48 24.81
C GLU A 277 37.58 22.12 23.45
N THR A 278 38.84 22.44 23.20
CA THR A 278 39.29 23.01 21.92
C THR A 278 39.08 22.08 20.71
N ALA A 279 38.81 20.80 20.93
CA ALA A 279 38.52 19.86 19.87
C ALA A 279 37.06 19.97 19.36
N PHE A 280 36.21 20.78 19.98
CA PHE A 280 34.75 20.76 19.81
C PHE A 280 34.13 22.08 19.31
N ASP A 281 34.89 22.94 18.62
CA ASP A 281 34.42 24.19 17.98
C ASP A 281 34.62 24.09 16.46
N VAL A 282 34.00 23.06 15.84
CA VAL A 282 34.20 22.72 14.43
C VAL A 282 33.03 23.13 13.55
N LEU A 283 31.80 23.25 14.10
CA LEU A 283 30.63 23.63 13.33
C LEU A 283 30.77 25.04 12.72
N ARG A 284 31.52 25.92 13.36
CA ARG A 284 31.80 27.29 12.89
C ARG A 284 32.86 27.40 11.79
N HIS A 285 33.58 26.32 11.53
CA HIS A 285 34.56 26.32 10.42
C HIS A 285 33.83 26.45 9.07
N PRO A 286 34.45 27.09 8.06
CA PRO A 286 33.82 27.31 6.76
C PRO A 286 33.26 26.05 6.15
N LYS A 287 31.99 26.10 5.72
CA LYS A 287 31.26 24.98 5.13
C LYS A 287 30.52 25.43 3.88
N LYS A 288 30.36 24.53 2.93
CA LYS A 288 29.49 24.72 1.75
C LYS A 288 28.14 24.04 2.00
N ILE A 289 27.11 24.83 2.25
CA ILE A 289 25.80 24.34 2.64
C ILE A 289 24.78 24.66 1.55
N ARG A 290 24.01 23.64 1.13
CA ARG A 290 22.94 23.75 0.14
C ARG A 290 21.67 23.17 0.70
N PHE A 291 20.58 23.93 0.63
CA PHE A 291 19.23 23.49 0.90
C PHE A 291 18.52 23.37 -0.45
N ILE A 292 18.00 22.20 -0.75
CA ILE A 292 17.38 21.90 -2.04
C ILE A 292 15.94 21.42 -1.81
N SER A 293 14.98 22.18 -2.34
CA SER A 293 13.59 21.73 -2.38
C SER A 293 13.33 20.90 -3.63
N ALA A 294 12.63 19.79 -3.49
CA ALA A 294 12.29 18.89 -4.57
C ALA A 294 10.77 18.70 -4.65
N PRO A 295 10.18 18.56 -5.85
CA PRO A 295 8.73 18.33 -5.98
C PRO A 295 8.31 16.94 -5.52
N THR A 296 9.20 15.96 -5.55
CA THR A 296 8.93 14.57 -5.13
C THR A 296 10.17 13.93 -4.51
N GLU A 297 9.98 12.90 -3.69
CA GLU A 297 11.08 12.11 -3.15
C GLU A 297 11.93 11.44 -4.23
N ASN A 298 11.29 10.96 -5.31
CA ASN A 298 12.02 10.36 -6.44
C ASN A 298 12.90 11.39 -7.17
N ALA A 299 12.49 12.66 -7.24
CA ALA A 299 13.32 13.73 -7.79
C ALA A 299 14.59 13.95 -6.96
N GLN A 300 14.52 13.78 -5.63
CA GLN A 300 15.68 13.85 -4.76
C GLN A 300 16.68 12.73 -5.07
N ALA A 301 16.22 11.49 -5.22
CA ALA A 301 17.09 10.37 -5.60
C ALA A 301 17.78 10.62 -6.95
N ARG A 302 17.03 11.12 -7.94
CA ARG A 302 17.57 11.43 -9.28
C ARG A 302 18.58 12.58 -9.30
N TYR A 303 18.69 13.38 -8.25
CA TYR A 303 19.73 14.42 -8.11
C TYR A 303 21.10 13.83 -7.79
N LEU A 304 21.19 12.60 -7.27
CA LEU A 304 22.44 11.97 -6.86
C LEU A 304 23.55 11.96 -7.93
N PRO A 305 23.31 11.65 -9.20
CA PRO A 305 24.36 11.72 -10.23
C PRO A 305 24.97 13.11 -10.36
N GLN A 306 24.16 14.16 -10.24
CA GLN A 306 24.65 15.54 -10.27
C GLN A 306 25.46 15.86 -9.03
N TRP A 307 25.00 15.45 -7.84
CA TRP A 307 25.72 15.63 -6.59
C TRP A 307 27.09 14.93 -6.61
N VAL A 308 27.15 13.66 -7.07
CA VAL A 308 28.40 12.92 -7.20
C VAL A 308 29.37 13.66 -8.11
N ARG A 309 28.93 14.13 -9.27
CA ARG A 309 29.80 14.81 -10.24
C ARG A 309 30.25 16.20 -9.76
N THR A 310 29.40 16.94 -9.08
CA THR A 310 29.67 18.34 -8.69
C THR A 310 30.29 18.50 -7.32
N VAL A 311 30.07 17.57 -6.41
CA VAL A 311 30.56 17.65 -5.02
C VAL A 311 31.64 16.63 -4.77
N VAL A 312 31.37 15.34 -5.02
CA VAL A 312 32.32 14.27 -4.70
C VAL A 312 33.53 14.28 -5.62
N LYS A 313 33.34 14.35 -6.95
CA LYS A 313 34.45 14.32 -7.93
C LYS A 313 35.14 15.65 -8.18
N SER A 314 34.55 16.77 -7.76
CA SER A 314 35.24 18.09 -7.81
C SER A 314 36.25 18.28 -6.70
N ASP A 315 36.23 17.37 -5.72
CA ASP A 315 37.18 17.41 -4.62
C ASP A 315 38.53 16.85 -5.08
N THR A 316 39.52 17.77 -5.27
CA THR A 316 40.84 17.43 -5.82
C THR A 316 41.76 16.70 -4.85
N GLU A 317 41.50 16.75 -3.56
CA GLU A 317 42.07 15.81 -2.59
C GLU A 317 41.28 14.53 -2.69
N ALA A 318 41.87 13.44 -3.22
CA ALA A 318 41.26 12.16 -3.35
C ALA A 318 40.52 11.79 -2.05
N SER A 319 39.26 12.22 -1.96
CA SER A 319 38.40 11.84 -0.85
C SER A 319 38.24 10.33 -0.97
N LYS A 320 38.69 9.63 0.06
CA LYS A 320 38.44 8.20 0.14
C LYS A 320 36.93 8.02 0.01
N GLU A 321 36.45 7.14 -0.84
CA GLU A 321 35.02 6.93 -1.09
C GLU A 321 34.20 6.88 0.22
N LYS A 322 34.78 6.30 1.29
CA LYS A 322 34.16 6.22 2.63
C LYS A 322 33.92 7.55 3.35
N GLU A 323 34.49 8.66 2.84
CA GLU A 323 34.25 10.00 3.38
C GLU A 323 32.96 10.66 2.82
N ASN A 324 32.27 9.95 1.89
CA ASN A 324 31.03 10.38 1.27
C ASN A 324 29.84 9.60 1.82
N ALA A 325 28.79 10.31 2.24
CA ALA A 325 27.58 9.67 2.77
C ALA A 325 26.30 10.19 2.13
N ILE A 326 25.43 9.24 1.78
CA ILE A 326 24.02 9.45 1.43
C ILE A 326 23.19 9.00 2.62
N VAL A 327 22.52 9.94 3.28
CA VAL A 327 21.72 9.67 4.48
C VAL A 327 20.24 9.79 4.15
N LEU A 328 19.48 8.74 4.45
CA LEU A 328 18.04 8.66 4.19
C LEU A 328 17.26 8.90 5.48
N CYS A 329 16.49 10.00 5.53
CA CYS A 329 15.54 10.22 6.61
C CYS A 329 14.29 9.34 6.42
N ASN A 330 13.91 9.09 5.15
CA ASN A 330 12.92 8.09 4.77
C ASN A 330 13.64 6.87 4.13
N GLU A 331 13.73 5.77 4.86
CA GLU A 331 14.41 4.55 4.42
C GLU A 331 13.74 3.88 3.21
N ALA A 332 12.46 4.19 2.92
CA ALA A 332 11.75 3.69 1.75
C ALA A 332 12.39 4.16 0.41
N LEU A 333 13.21 5.22 0.45
CA LEU A 333 13.97 5.70 -0.71
C LEU A 333 15.19 4.85 -1.07
N LEU A 334 15.50 3.79 -0.34
CA LEU A 334 16.70 2.99 -0.59
C LEU A 334 16.79 2.51 -2.05
N LEU A 335 15.73 1.90 -2.59
CA LEU A 335 15.73 1.41 -3.97
C LEU A 335 15.87 2.52 -5.01
N PRO A 336 15.08 3.61 -4.99
CA PRO A 336 15.28 4.75 -5.87
C PRO A 336 16.70 5.33 -5.81
N VAL A 337 17.30 5.36 -4.63
CA VAL A 337 18.67 5.82 -4.41
C VAL A 337 19.68 4.88 -5.08
N LEU A 338 19.59 3.57 -4.84
CA LEU A 338 20.50 2.57 -5.43
C LEU A 338 20.46 2.61 -6.96
N HIS A 339 19.25 2.73 -7.54
CA HIS A 339 19.10 2.88 -9.00
C HIS A 339 19.58 4.22 -9.57
N SER A 340 19.79 5.22 -8.70
CA SER A 340 20.23 6.55 -9.10
C SER A 340 21.72 6.81 -8.85
N ILE A 341 22.41 5.93 -8.15
CA ILE A 341 23.86 6.01 -7.99
C ILE A 341 24.51 5.81 -9.36
N PRO A 342 25.34 6.74 -9.82
CA PRO A 342 25.95 6.63 -11.12
C PRO A 342 27.05 5.57 -11.16
N PRO A 343 27.30 4.91 -12.32
CA PRO A 343 28.27 3.82 -12.43
C PRO A 343 29.71 4.24 -12.16
N GLU A 344 29.97 5.54 -12.09
CA GLU A 344 31.29 6.06 -11.71
C GLU A 344 31.63 5.87 -10.22
N VAL A 345 30.68 5.48 -9.38
CA VAL A 345 30.91 5.08 -7.99
C VAL A 345 31.16 3.58 -7.96
N GLU A 346 32.39 3.17 -7.71
CA GLU A 346 32.81 1.77 -7.83
C GLU A 346 32.29 0.92 -6.66
N ASN A 347 32.32 1.49 -5.45
CA ASN A 347 31.95 0.76 -4.23
C ASN A 347 30.89 1.51 -3.44
N VAL A 348 29.84 0.80 -3.05
CA VAL A 348 28.75 1.31 -2.20
C VAL A 348 28.54 0.40 -1.02
N ASN A 349 28.59 0.95 0.17
CA ASN A 349 28.25 0.23 1.38
C ASN A 349 26.84 0.63 1.87
N ILE A 350 25.92 -0.31 1.86
CA ILE A 350 24.55 -0.13 2.31
C ILE A 350 24.45 -0.63 3.75
N THR A 351 24.10 0.26 4.66
CA THR A 351 24.08 -0.06 6.08
C THR A 351 22.69 -0.33 6.64
N MET A 352 21.68 0.09 5.92
CA MET A 352 20.28 -0.22 6.20
C MET A 352 19.96 -1.62 5.72
N GLY A 353 19.11 -2.32 6.46
CA GLY A 353 18.55 -3.56 5.94
C GLY A 353 17.48 -3.28 4.89
N PHE A 354 17.37 -4.18 3.89
CA PHE A 354 16.26 -4.13 2.94
C PHE A 354 14.97 -4.64 3.61
N PRO A 355 13.87 -3.89 3.59
CA PRO A 355 12.64 -4.35 4.22
C PRO A 355 12.12 -5.65 3.59
N LEU A 356 11.93 -6.69 4.38
CA LEU A 356 11.35 -7.96 3.91
C LEU A 356 9.97 -7.73 3.25
N ALA A 357 9.23 -6.73 3.73
CA ALA A 357 7.92 -6.33 3.18
C ALA A 357 7.96 -5.90 1.70
N GLN A 358 9.13 -5.52 1.18
CA GLN A 358 9.30 -5.13 -0.22
C GLN A 358 9.80 -6.28 -1.12
N THR A 359 9.83 -7.50 -0.60
CA THR A 359 10.28 -8.68 -1.35
C THR A 359 9.12 -9.50 -1.91
N PRO A 360 9.33 -10.25 -3.00
CA PRO A 360 8.33 -11.20 -3.49
C PRO A 360 7.93 -12.26 -2.47
N VAL A 361 8.83 -12.62 -1.56
CA VAL A 361 8.57 -13.60 -0.49
C VAL A 361 7.44 -13.13 0.42
N TYR A 362 7.46 -11.86 0.81
CA TYR A 362 6.40 -11.28 1.64
C TYR A 362 5.03 -11.32 0.95
N SER A 363 4.95 -10.90 -0.31
CA SER A 363 3.70 -10.94 -1.06
C SER A 363 3.19 -12.37 -1.24
N TYR A 364 4.10 -13.33 -1.41
CA TYR A 364 3.74 -14.73 -1.53
C TYR A 364 3.19 -15.31 -0.23
N ILE A 365 3.89 -15.10 0.89
CA ILE A 365 3.41 -15.54 2.22
C ILE A 365 2.02 -14.97 2.50
N ASN A 366 1.80 -13.68 2.23
CA ASN A 366 0.50 -13.05 2.43
C ASN A 366 -0.58 -13.62 1.51
N ALA A 367 -0.29 -13.87 0.24
CA ALA A 367 -1.23 -14.48 -0.68
C ALA A 367 -1.62 -15.91 -0.24
N LEU A 368 -0.65 -16.71 0.23
CA LEU A 368 -0.91 -18.05 0.75
C LEU A 368 -1.69 -18.02 2.08
N MET A 369 -1.36 -17.07 2.97
CA MET A 369 -2.12 -16.84 4.21
C MET A 369 -3.56 -16.46 3.90
N GLU A 370 -3.78 -15.51 2.98
CA GLU A 370 -5.10 -15.11 2.55
C GLU A 370 -5.87 -16.27 1.97
N LEU A 371 -5.24 -17.08 1.11
CA LEU A 371 -5.83 -18.27 0.50
C LEU A 371 -6.37 -19.26 1.54
N GLN A 372 -5.62 -19.51 2.62
CA GLN A 372 -5.96 -20.50 3.64
C GLN A 372 -6.87 -19.97 4.76
N THR A 373 -6.99 -18.66 4.92
CA THR A 373 -7.82 -18.01 5.95
C THR A 373 -9.16 -17.54 5.38
N THR A 374 -9.18 -16.37 4.74
CA THR A 374 -10.39 -15.75 4.18
C THR A 374 -10.72 -16.25 2.77
N GLY A 375 -9.72 -16.72 2.04
CA GLY A 375 -9.87 -17.25 0.68
C GLY A 375 -10.54 -18.63 0.61
N TYR A 376 -10.39 -19.45 1.63
CA TYR A 376 -11.06 -20.76 1.70
C TYR A 376 -12.32 -20.69 2.56
N ARG A 377 -13.47 -20.84 1.92
CA ARG A 377 -14.78 -20.88 2.56
C ARG A 377 -15.07 -22.28 3.10
N ARG A 378 -14.98 -22.43 4.41
CA ARG A 378 -15.14 -23.73 5.10
C ARG A 378 -16.56 -24.27 5.06
N ASP A 379 -17.56 -23.40 4.95
CA ASP A 379 -18.99 -23.71 4.83
C ASP A 379 -19.32 -24.42 3.50
N THR A 380 -18.68 -23.97 2.40
CA THR A 380 -18.93 -24.50 1.05
C THR A 380 -17.79 -25.39 0.54
N GLY A 381 -16.63 -25.40 1.18
CA GLY A 381 -15.45 -26.14 0.74
C GLY A 381 -14.81 -25.58 -0.54
N ARG A 382 -15.02 -24.30 -0.84
CA ARG A 382 -14.57 -23.63 -2.07
C ARG A 382 -13.59 -22.50 -1.78
N TYR A 383 -12.74 -22.21 -2.76
CA TYR A 383 -11.87 -21.03 -2.72
C TYR A 383 -12.54 -19.80 -3.33
N THR A 384 -12.18 -18.59 -2.92
CA THR A 384 -12.58 -17.36 -3.60
C THR A 384 -11.69 -17.14 -4.82
N TYR A 385 -12.25 -16.54 -5.88
CA TYR A 385 -11.53 -16.25 -7.11
C TYR A 385 -10.33 -15.30 -6.87
N GLU A 386 -10.52 -14.21 -6.11
CA GLU A 386 -9.48 -13.21 -5.84
C GLU A 386 -8.25 -13.83 -5.15
N ALA A 387 -8.46 -14.61 -4.08
CA ALA A 387 -7.37 -15.27 -3.37
C ALA A 387 -6.68 -16.33 -4.24
N THR A 388 -7.44 -17.05 -5.05
CA THR A 388 -6.91 -18.02 -6.01
C THR A 388 -6.03 -17.35 -7.06
N LEU A 389 -6.51 -16.26 -7.66
CA LEU A 389 -5.75 -15.50 -8.65
C LEU A 389 -4.49 -14.86 -8.09
N ALA A 390 -4.55 -14.32 -6.87
CA ALA A 390 -3.39 -13.72 -6.21
C ALA A 390 -2.23 -14.72 -6.13
N VAL A 391 -2.52 -15.99 -5.87
CA VAL A 391 -1.51 -17.06 -5.83
C VAL A 391 -1.12 -17.53 -7.22
N LEU A 392 -2.07 -17.75 -8.16
CA LEU A 392 -1.76 -18.22 -9.52
C LEU A 392 -0.94 -17.20 -10.33
N LYS A 393 -1.19 -15.90 -10.15
CA LYS A 393 -0.44 -14.81 -10.82
C LYS A 393 0.93 -14.55 -10.21
N HIS A 394 1.19 -15.08 -9.00
CA HIS A 394 2.45 -14.81 -8.33
C HIS A 394 3.63 -15.44 -9.08
N PRO A 395 4.75 -14.69 -9.27
CA PRO A 395 5.92 -15.20 -10.03
C PRO A 395 6.43 -16.56 -9.56
N TYR A 396 6.46 -16.83 -8.27
CA TYR A 396 6.89 -18.12 -7.73
C TYR A 396 6.00 -19.28 -8.15
N THR A 397 4.67 -19.08 -8.11
CA THR A 397 3.72 -20.10 -8.56
C THR A 397 3.90 -20.38 -10.07
N ARG A 398 4.09 -19.34 -10.89
CA ARG A 398 4.29 -19.51 -12.34
C ARG A 398 5.60 -20.19 -12.70
N GLN A 399 6.65 -20.03 -11.87
CA GLN A 399 7.91 -20.74 -12.08
C GLN A 399 7.87 -22.21 -11.65
N LEU A 400 7.05 -22.55 -10.65
CA LEU A 400 6.95 -23.91 -10.11
C LEU A 400 5.84 -24.75 -10.75
N SER A 401 4.84 -24.11 -11.34
CA SER A 401 3.71 -24.78 -12.00
C SER A 401 3.62 -24.38 -13.46
N ALA A 402 3.71 -25.37 -14.36
CA ALA A 402 3.53 -25.17 -15.79
C ALA A 402 2.05 -24.94 -16.18
N THR A 403 1.11 -25.30 -15.31
CA THR A 403 -0.34 -25.24 -15.59
C THR A 403 -1.01 -24.01 -14.98
N ALA A 404 -0.30 -23.23 -14.13
CA ALA A 404 -0.87 -22.09 -13.41
C ALA A 404 -1.46 -21.00 -14.33
N GLU A 405 -0.78 -20.68 -15.44
CA GLU A 405 -1.25 -19.68 -16.40
C GLU A 405 -2.49 -20.12 -17.18
N ASP A 406 -2.53 -21.37 -17.59
CA ASP A 406 -3.69 -21.93 -18.31
C ASP A 406 -4.90 -22.05 -17.38
N LEU A 407 -4.68 -22.45 -16.13
CA LEU A 407 -5.72 -22.49 -15.12
C LEU A 407 -6.28 -21.08 -14.83
N GLU A 408 -5.43 -20.04 -14.71
CA GLU A 408 -5.87 -18.66 -14.57
C GLU A 408 -6.78 -18.24 -15.74
N LYS A 409 -6.33 -18.49 -16.98
CA LYS A 409 -7.11 -18.17 -18.19
C LYS A 409 -8.44 -18.90 -18.22
N GLN A 410 -8.45 -20.17 -17.81
CA GLN A 410 -9.66 -20.99 -17.74
C GLN A 410 -10.64 -20.43 -16.71
N LEU A 411 -10.20 -20.17 -15.48
CA LEU A 411 -11.05 -19.63 -14.42
C LEU A 411 -11.65 -18.26 -14.79
N THR A 412 -10.84 -17.41 -15.46
CA THR A 412 -11.29 -16.12 -15.95
C THR A 412 -12.34 -16.26 -17.06
N LYS A 413 -12.09 -17.12 -18.04
CA LYS A 413 -13.02 -17.37 -19.15
C LYS A 413 -14.36 -17.96 -18.70
N ASP A 414 -14.30 -18.87 -17.72
CA ASP A 414 -15.46 -19.59 -17.22
C ASP A 414 -16.19 -18.86 -16.07
N ASN A 415 -15.78 -17.62 -15.73
CA ASN A 415 -16.32 -16.80 -14.61
C ASN A 415 -16.45 -17.59 -13.30
N ARG A 416 -15.43 -18.37 -12.95
CA ARG A 416 -15.46 -19.25 -11.77
C ARG A 416 -15.15 -18.47 -10.49
N PHE A 417 -16.16 -17.88 -9.86
CA PHE A 417 -16.02 -17.11 -8.62
C PHE A 417 -15.62 -17.95 -7.39
N TYR A 418 -16.07 -19.18 -7.35
CA TYR A 418 -15.86 -20.10 -6.22
C TYR A 418 -15.40 -21.48 -6.72
N PRO A 419 -14.13 -21.59 -7.18
CA PRO A 419 -13.61 -22.87 -7.65
C PRO A 419 -13.46 -23.89 -6.51
N LEU A 420 -13.70 -25.17 -6.82
CA LEU A 420 -13.44 -26.28 -5.91
C LEU A 420 -11.94 -26.60 -5.86
N PRO A 421 -11.42 -27.11 -4.73
CA PRO A 421 -10.03 -27.57 -4.65
C PRO A 421 -9.65 -28.57 -5.75
N SER A 422 -10.56 -29.45 -6.15
CA SER A 422 -10.35 -30.44 -7.22
C SER A 422 -10.16 -29.80 -8.60
N GLU A 423 -10.76 -28.65 -8.86
CA GLU A 423 -10.60 -27.90 -10.11
C GLU A 423 -9.24 -27.23 -10.21
N LEU A 424 -8.64 -26.90 -9.05
CA LEU A 424 -7.39 -26.16 -8.93
C LEU A 424 -6.14 -27.04 -8.90
N LYS A 425 -6.25 -28.30 -8.50
CA LYS A 425 -5.15 -29.25 -8.36
C LYS A 425 -4.73 -29.86 -9.70
N LYS A 426 -4.16 -29.04 -10.61
CA LYS A 426 -3.80 -29.46 -11.96
C LYS A 426 -2.43 -30.13 -12.05
N ASP A 427 -1.53 -29.85 -11.13
CA ASP A 427 -0.21 -30.48 -11.01
C ASP A 427 0.16 -30.69 -9.53
N ALA A 428 1.29 -31.35 -9.28
CA ALA A 428 1.74 -31.70 -7.94
C ALA A 428 2.00 -30.49 -7.05
N PHE A 429 2.49 -29.36 -7.61
CA PHE A 429 2.71 -28.14 -6.88
C PHE A 429 1.38 -27.45 -6.52
N LEU A 430 0.47 -27.30 -7.48
CA LEU A 430 -0.87 -26.73 -7.24
C LEU A 430 -1.70 -27.61 -6.30
N GLU A 431 -1.47 -28.93 -6.27
CA GLU A 431 -2.10 -29.80 -5.29
C GLU A 431 -1.68 -29.45 -3.86
N GLN A 432 -0.39 -29.16 -3.62
CA GLN A 432 0.08 -28.70 -2.31
C GLN A 432 -0.52 -27.34 -1.98
N VAL A 433 -0.51 -26.38 -2.93
CA VAL A 433 -1.02 -25.01 -2.75
C VAL A 433 -2.52 -25.01 -2.38
N PHE A 434 -3.35 -25.75 -3.11
CA PHE A 434 -4.81 -25.76 -2.94
C PHE A 434 -5.33 -26.90 -2.07
N THR A 435 -4.48 -27.40 -1.16
CA THR A 435 -4.93 -28.32 -0.10
C THR A 435 -5.29 -27.50 1.14
N PRO A 436 -6.58 -27.50 1.57
CA PRO A 436 -7.02 -26.73 2.73
C PRO A 436 -6.32 -27.13 4.02
N GLN A 437 -5.91 -26.15 4.80
CA GLN A 437 -5.21 -26.35 6.08
C GLN A 437 -6.12 -26.06 7.27
N ASN A 438 -6.03 -26.89 8.30
CA ASN A 438 -6.81 -26.72 9.53
C ASN A 438 -5.91 -26.43 10.72
N GLY A 439 -6.12 -25.27 11.33
CA GLY A 439 -5.38 -24.82 12.50
C GLY A 439 -4.05 -24.12 12.18
N THR A 440 -3.60 -23.34 13.14
CA THR A 440 -2.45 -22.43 12.99
C THR A 440 -1.12 -23.16 12.75
N ALA A 441 -0.89 -24.29 13.43
CA ALA A 441 0.31 -25.11 13.22
C ALA A 441 0.36 -25.70 11.80
N ALA A 442 -0.80 -26.17 11.28
CA ALA A 442 -0.88 -26.71 9.91
C ALA A 442 -0.59 -25.64 8.87
N ILE A 443 -1.11 -24.41 9.05
CA ILE A 443 -0.82 -23.26 8.18
C ILE A 443 0.68 -22.93 8.20
N CYS A 444 1.32 -22.89 9.37
CA CYS A 444 2.74 -22.61 9.45
C CYS A 444 3.59 -23.70 8.76
N ARG A 445 3.26 -24.99 8.92
CA ARG A 445 3.94 -26.07 8.21
C ARG A 445 3.77 -25.97 6.69
N TYR A 446 2.54 -25.73 6.23
CA TYR A 446 2.22 -25.51 4.83
C TYR A 446 3.07 -24.37 4.21
N LEU A 447 3.16 -23.22 4.88
CA LEU A 447 3.98 -22.11 4.42
C LEU A 447 5.47 -22.48 4.37
N THR A 448 5.99 -23.18 5.38
CA THR A 448 7.40 -23.58 5.39
C THR A 448 7.75 -24.59 4.29
N GLU A 449 6.84 -25.51 3.97
CA GLU A 449 6.99 -26.47 2.88
C GLU A 449 7.01 -25.78 1.52
N LEU A 450 6.06 -24.89 1.24
CA LEU A 450 6.02 -24.14 -0.01
C LEU A 450 7.25 -23.20 -0.18
N LEU A 451 7.73 -22.57 0.91
CA LEU A 451 8.96 -21.77 0.81
C LEU A 451 10.20 -22.62 0.52
N ARG A 452 10.24 -23.90 0.94
CA ARG A 452 11.30 -24.84 0.54
C ARG A 452 11.28 -25.14 -0.95
N GLU A 453 10.09 -25.34 -1.52
CA GLU A 453 9.94 -25.52 -2.97
C GLU A 453 10.41 -24.27 -3.74
N VAL A 454 10.02 -23.06 -3.28
CA VAL A 454 10.52 -21.81 -3.86
C VAL A 454 12.05 -21.70 -3.78
N ALA A 455 12.67 -22.17 -2.70
CA ALA A 455 14.12 -22.13 -2.54
C ALA A 455 14.87 -22.97 -3.61
N VAL A 456 14.21 -23.96 -4.23
CA VAL A 456 14.78 -24.76 -5.32
C VAL A 456 15.03 -23.91 -6.57
N ILE A 457 14.17 -22.92 -6.85
CA ILE A 457 14.32 -21.98 -7.99
C ILE A 457 15.71 -21.32 -7.94
N TYR A 458 16.04 -20.74 -6.76
CA TYR A 458 17.28 -19.99 -6.58
C TYR A 458 18.55 -20.85 -6.46
N ARG A 459 18.41 -22.17 -6.26
CA ARG A 459 19.58 -23.09 -6.29
C ARG A 459 20.08 -23.37 -7.70
N GLN A 460 19.23 -23.22 -8.69
CA GLN A 460 19.54 -23.50 -10.10
C GLN A 460 20.15 -22.29 -10.82
N GLU A 461 19.99 -21.08 -10.30
CA GLU A 461 20.55 -19.86 -10.87
C GLU A 461 22.04 -19.77 -10.54
N LYS A 462 22.88 -19.71 -11.60
CA LYS A 462 24.34 -19.71 -11.48
C LYS A 462 24.99 -18.36 -11.18
N ASP A 463 24.19 -17.27 -11.18
CA ASP A 463 24.69 -15.91 -10.99
C ASP A 463 24.75 -15.60 -9.48
N GLU A 464 25.86 -16.01 -8.84
CA GLU A 464 26.12 -15.71 -7.42
C GLU A 464 26.50 -14.24 -7.17
N GLU A 465 26.84 -13.48 -8.21
CA GLU A 465 27.27 -12.08 -8.09
C GLU A 465 26.11 -11.08 -8.14
N ASP A 466 24.88 -11.49 -8.53
CA ASP A 466 23.74 -10.59 -8.54
C ASP A 466 23.23 -10.30 -7.12
N ILE A 467 23.35 -9.03 -6.71
CA ILE A 467 22.91 -8.52 -5.40
C ILE A 467 21.43 -8.83 -5.14
N PHE A 468 20.58 -8.78 -6.14
CA PHE A 468 19.14 -9.04 -5.99
C PHE A 468 18.86 -10.53 -5.76
N ASN A 469 19.60 -11.43 -6.42
CA ASN A 469 19.50 -12.87 -6.18
C ASN A 469 19.94 -13.23 -4.76
N GLN A 470 21.01 -12.63 -4.26
CA GLN A 470 21.43 -12.80 -2.87
C GLN A 470 20.36 -12.27 -1.90
N LEU A 471 19.79 -11.11 -2.17
CA LEU A 471 18.72 -10.51 -1.38
C LEU A 471 17.48 -11.41 -1.31
N TYR A 472 17.06 -12.00 -2.42
CA TYR A 472 15.89 -12.88 -2.48
C TYR A 472 16.13 -14.22 -1.77
N ARG A 473 17.32 -14.79 -1.88
CA ARG A 473 17.73 -15.99 -1.10
C ARG A 473 17.69 -15.72 0.41
N GLU A 474 18.24 -14.59 0.85
CA GLU A 474 18.23 -14.20 2.25
C GLU A 474 16.81 -13.87 2.73
N SER A 475 15.97 -13.28 1.88
CA SER A 475 14.56 -13.02 2.20
C SER A 475 13.77 -14.31 2.45
N LEU A 476 14.00 -15.34 1.62
CA LEU A 476 13.41 -16.67 1.81
C LEU A 476 13.86 -17.30 3.13
N PHE A 477 15.17 -17.23 3.42
CA PHE A 477 15.72 -17.75 4.66
C PHE A 477 15.13 -17.05 5.90
N LYS A 478 14.99 -15.71 5.86
CA LYS A 478 14.39 -14.93 6.96
C LYS A 478 12.90 -15.26 7.13
N GLY A 479 12.13 -15.27 6.03
CA GLY A 479 10.71 -15.64 6.05
C GLY A 479 10.51 -17.05 6.61
N TYR A 480 11.27 -18.03 6.11
CA TYR A 480 11.26 -19.40 6.59
C TYR A 480 11.59 -19.48 8.09
N THR A 481 12.64 -18.79 8.54
CA THR A 481 13.07 -18.81 9.95
C THR A 481 12.01 -18.22 10.87
N LEU A 482 11.36 -17.12 10.48
CA LEU A 482 10.29 -16.50 11.27
C LEU A 482 9.07 -17.41 11.39
N ILE A 483 8.67 -18.07 10.31
CA ILE A 483 7.52 -18.99 10.33
C ILE A 483 7.83 -20.22 11.18
N ASN A 484 9.04 -20.80 11.07
CA ASN A 484 9.46 -21.92 11.93
C ASN A 484 9.52 -21.55 13.40
N ARG A 485 9.95 -20.31 13.71
CA ARG A 485 9.93 -19.81 15.10
C ARG A 485 8.50 -19.75 15.64
N LEU A 486 7.54 -19.25 14.87
CA LEU A 486 6.13 -19.25 15.25
C LEU A 486 5.60 -20.69 15.41
N LEU A 487 5.92 -21.57 14.47
CA LEU A 487 5.54 -22.97 14.55
C LEU A 487 6.07 -23.62 15.84
N SER A 488 7.34 -23.38 16.18
CA SER A 488 7.93 -23.92 17.42
C SER A 488 7.20 -23.41 18.68
N LEU A 489 6.83 -22.13 18.73
CA LEU A 489 6.08 -21.57 19.85
C LEU A 489 4.68 -22.18 19.98
N ILE A 490 4.01 -22.42 18.83
CA ILE A 490 2.69 -23.06 18.80
C ILE A 490 2.76 -24.51 19.26
N GLU A 491 3.78 -25.28 18.81
CA GLU A 491 3.87 -26.73 19.10
C GLU A 491 4.50 -27.05 20.47
N ASN A 492 5.54 -26.31 20.87
CA ASN A 492 6.35 -26.65 22.05
C ASN A 492 6.02 -25.78 23.26
N ASP A 493 5.64 -24.53 23.10
CA ASP A 493 5.38 -23.59 24.20
C ASP A 493 3.87 -23.37 24.45
N GLY A 494 3.00 -24.12 23.77
CA GLY A 494 1.55 -24.11 23.98
C GLY A 494 0.85 -22.81 23.56
N LEU A 495 1.43 -22.07 22.62
CA LEU A 495 0.84 -20.84 22.07
C LEU A 495 -0.42 -21.18 21.26
N SER A 496 -1.61 -20.89 21.82
CA SER A 496 -2.89 -21.08 21.13
C SER A 496 -3.36 -19.76 20.56
N LEU A 497 -3.46 -19.67 19.23
CA LEU A 497 -3.87 -18.50 18.48
C LEU A 497 -5.04 -18.82 17.55
N HIS A 498 -5.94 -17.88 17.34
CA HIS A 498 -6.86 -17.90 16.21
C HIS A 498 -6.13 -17.56 14.90
N THR A 499 -6.67 -17.99 13.78
CA THR A 499 -6.06 -17.77 12.46
C THR A 499 -5.89 -16.30 12.12
N ASP A 500 -6.82 -15.43 12.52
CA ASP A 500 -6.75 -13.97 12.29
C ASP A 500 -5.61 -13.33 13.09
N THR A 501 -5.36 -13.78 14.31
CA THR A 501 -4.25 -13.30 15.11
C THR A 501 -2.92 -13.82 14.58
N LEU A 502 -2.87 -15.08 14.13
CA LEU A 502 -1.69 -15.60 13.44
C LEU A 502 -1.35 -14.74 12.22
N LYS A 503 -2.35 -14.38 11.40
CA LYS A 503 -2.18 -13.54 10.21
C LYS A 503 -1.64 -12.16 10.60
N ARG A 504 -2.22 -11.48 11.59
CA ARG A 504 -1.77 -10.17 12.09
C ARG A 504 -0.35 -10.23 12.65
N LEU A 505 -0.05 -11.23 13.48
CA LEU A 505 1.27 -11.42 14.07
C LEU A 505 2.34 -11.72 13.01
N MET A 506 2.05 -12.63 12.08
CA MET A 506 2.91 -12.96 10.96
C MET A 506 3.23 -11.71 10.13
N ASN A 507 2.21 -10.95 9.74
CA ASN A 507 2.37 -9.72 8.98
C ASN A 507 3.24 -8.70 9.73
N ARG A 508 3.03 -8.52 11.03
CA ARG A 508 3.82 -7.62 11.86
C ARG A 508 5.29 -8.04 11.94
N LEU A 509 5.55 -9.32 12.15
CA LEU A 509 6.93 -9.84 12.20
C LEU A 509 7.65 -9.69 10.87
N LEU A 510 6.96 -9.99 9.76
CA LEU A 510 7.52 -9.87 8.42
C LEU A 510 7.80 -8.40 8.05
N THR A 511 6.88 -7.48 8.39
CA THR A 511 7.06 -6.04 8.13
C THR A 511 8.13 -5.39 8.99
N ALA A 512 8.33 -5.87 10.22
CA ALA A 512 9.38 -5.39 11.11
C ALA A 512 10.77 -5.96 10.78
N THR A 513 10.85 -6.95 9.87
CA THR A 513 12.11 -7.63 9.56
C THR A 513 12.82 -6.96 8.39
N ASN A 514 14.09 -6.65 8.59
CA ASN A 514 15.00 -6.17 7.54
C ASN A 514 16.03 -7.25 7.19
N ILE A 515 16.39 -7.32 5.92
CA ILE A 515 17.39 -8.22 5.37
C ILE A 515 18.70 -7.47 5.28
N PRO A 516 19.78 -7.89 5.94
CA PRO A 516 21.06 -7.21 5.85
C PRO A 516 21.66 -7.36 4.45
N PHE A 517 22.22 -6.28 3.94
CA PHE A 517 23.11 -6.39 2.77
C PHE A 517 24.47 -6.92 3.23
N HIS A 518 25.00 -7.87 2.49
CA HIS A 518 26.35 -8.39 2.72
C HIS A 518 27.33 -7.50 1.96
N GLY A 519 28.21 -6.81 2.68
CA GLY A 519 29.25 -5.95 2.13
C GLY A 519 30.32 -5.67 3.18
N GLU A 520 31.50 -5.20 2.75
CA GLU A 520 32.53 -4.77 3.69
C GLU A 520 32.19 -3.39 4.27
N PRO A 521 31.97 -3.30 5.58
CA PRO A 521 31.30 -2.14 6.21
C PRO A 521 32.06 -0.81 6.13
N ALA A 522 33.38 -0.83 5.84
CA ALA A 522 34.25 0.35 5.84
C ALA A 522 34.75 0.75 4.43
N ILE A 523 34.18 0.18 3.37
CA ILE A 523 34.59 0.41 1.99
C ILE A 523 33.49 1.13 1.22
N GLY A 524 33.86 2.00 0.29
CA GLY A 524 32.95 2.66 -0.62
C GLY A 524 32.13 3.81 -0.02
N MET A 525 31.27 4.39 -0.89
CA MET A 525 30.32 5.43 -0.50
C MET A 525 29.28 4.85 0.45
N GLN A 526 29.00 5.55 1.55
CA GLN A 526 28.12 5.08 2.61
C GLN A 526 26.68 5.49 2.33
N VAL A 527 25.76 4.51 2.18
CA VAL A 527 24.30 4.72 2.11
C VAL A 527 23.67 4.23 3.41
N MET A 528 23.09 5.14 4.20
CA MET A 528 22.67 4.82 5.56
C MET A 528 21.45 5.62 6.03
N GLY A 529 20.73 5.08 7.01
CA GLY A 529 19.72 5.81 7.77
C GLY A 529 20.36 6.77 8.80
N VAL A 530 19.55 7.65 9.38
CA VAL A 530 20.04 8.64 10.35
C VAL A 530 20.66 7.98 11.58
N LEU A 531 20.06 6.89 12.08
CA LEU A 531 20.52 6.21 13.29
C LEU A 531 21.83 5.45 13.10
N GLU A 532 22.16 5.03 11.89
CA GLU A 532 23.42 4.35 11.55
C GLU A 532 24.60 5.31 11.47
N THR A 533 24.38 6.62 11.36
CA THR A 533 25.43 7.64 11.29
C THR A 533 26.11 7.93 12.63
N ARG A 534 25.67 7.32 13.71
CA ARG A 534 26.20 7.53 15.06
C ARG A 534 27.72 7.34 15.10
N ASN A 535 28.42 8.34 15.64
CA ASN A 535 29.89 8.37 15.79
C ASN A 535 30.68 8.39 14.48
N LEU A 536 30.04 8.47 13.32
CA LEU A 536 30.70 8.53 12.03
C LEU A 536 30.70 9.98 11.51
N ASP A 537 31.82 10.38 10.92
CA ASP A 537 32.00 11.70 10.33
C ASP A 537 32.27 11.56 8.82
N PHE A 538 31.64 12.44 8.05
CA PHE A 538 31.76 12.45 6.59
C PHE A 538 32.19 13.83 6.12
N ARG A 539 33.01 13.89 5.07
CA ARG A 539 33.44 15.14 4.44
C ARG A 539 32.35 15.69 3.54
N ASN A 540 31.78 14.82 2.70
CA ASN A 540 30.70 15.14 1.78
C ASN A 540 29.41 14.41 2.24
N LEU A 541 28.42 15.20 2.58
CA LEU A 541 27.15 14.69 3.13
C LEU A 541 25.99 15.16 2.27
N ILE A 542 25.13 14.21 1.88
CA ILE A 542 23.82 14.49 1.33
C ILE A 542 22.75 13.80 2.18
N MET A 543 21.72 14.54 2.59
CA MET A 543 20.58 13.99 3.32
C MET A 543 19.31 14.14 2.47
N LEU A 544 18.54 13.07 2.34
CA LEU A 544 17.29 13.01 1.56
C LEU A 544 16.08 12.90 2.47
N SER A 545 14.95 13.45 2.02
CA SER A 545 13.67 13.48 2.74
C SER A 545 13.75 14.11 4.14
N LEU A 546 14.47 15.21 4.24
CA LEU A 546 14.62 15.95 5.49
C LEU A 546 13.39 16.83 5.73
N ASN A 547 12.25 16.18 5.87
CA ASN A 547 10.94 16.78 6.09
C ASN A 547 10.50 16.70 7.55
N GLU A 548 9.64 17.63 7.95
CA GLU A 548 8.94 17.54 9.24
C GLU A 548 8.11 16.24 9.28
N GLY A 549 8.21 15.51 10.39
CA GLY A 549 7.60 14.19 10.53
C GLY A 549 8.45 13.00 10.05
N GLN A 550 9.53 13.25 9.27
CA GLN A 550 10.55 12.25 8.93
C GLN A 550 11.79 12.43 9.83
N LEU A 551 12.24 13.67 10.04
CA LEU A 551 13.26 14.02 11.02
C LEU A 551 12.91 15.38 11.66
N PRO A 552 12.47 15.43 12.93
CA PRO A 552 12.22 14.29 13.81
C PRO A 552 11.06 13.41 13.31
N LYS A 553 11.13 12.11 13.60
CA LYS A 553 10.09 11.16 13.21
C LYS A 553 8.81 11.45 13.98
N ALA A 554 7.72 11.70 13.26
CA ALA A 554 6.42 11.85 13.89
C ALA A 554 5.95 10.48 14.43
N GLY A 555 5.58 10.41 15.68
CA GLY A 555 5.01 9.23 16.29
C GLY A 555 4.68 9.48 17.75
N GLY A 556 3.42 9.40 18.12
CA GLY A 556 3.01 9.23 19.48
C GLY A 556 3.31 7.80 19.87
N ASP A 557 4.21 7.56 20.82
CA ASP A 557 4.31 6.26 21.44
C ASP A 557 3.03 6.02 22.22
N SER A 558 2.32 4.98 21.83
CA SER A 558 1.27 4.47 22.68
C SER A 558 1.91 3.97 23.99
N SER A 559 1.40 4.36 25.11
CA SER A 559 1.85 3.95 26.42
C SER A 559 0.65 3.88 27.37
N PHE A 560 0.64 2.92 28.28
CA PHE A 560 -0.33 2.88 29.36
C PHE A 560 -0.03 3.95 30.43
N ILE A 561 1.25 4.33 30.55
CA ILE A 561 1.67 5.33 31.53
C ILE A 561 1.48 6.72 30.91
N PRO A 562 0.55 7.53 31.46
CA PRO A 562 0.30 8.89 30.95
C PRO A 562 1.55 9.76 30.95
N TYR A 563 1.63 10.69 29.97
CA TYR A 563 2.76 11.58 29.78
C TYR A 563 3.21 12.30 31.07
N ASN A 564 2.25 12.82 31.85
CA ASN A 564 2.55 13.54 33.08
C ASN A 564 3.21 12.66 34.14
N LEU A 565 2.78 11.39 34.26
CA LEU A 565 3.41 10.42 35.16
C LEU A 565 4.82 10.02 34.65
N ARG A 566 4.96 9.82 33.32
CA ARG A 566 6.30 9.56 32.75
C ARG A 566 7.25 10.70 33.08
N LYS A 567 6.82 11.96 32.94
CA LYS A 567 7.62 13.14 33.28
C LYS A 567 7.97 13.18 34.77
N ALA A 568 6.99 12.98 35.64
CA ALA A 568 7.16 13.00 37.09
C ALA A 568 8.15 11.94 37.61
N PHE A 569 8.08 10.72 37.04
CA PHE A 569 8.98 9.63 37.42
C PHE A 569 10.31 9.62 36.63
N GLY A 570 10.53 10.61 35.78
CA GLY A 570 11.76 10.76 35.00
C GLY A 570 11.98 9.63 34.00
N MET A 571 10.86 9.13 33.41
CA MET A 571 10.85 8.18 32.33
C MET A 571 11.04 8.91 30.97
N THR A 572 11.24 8.15 29.91
CA THR A 572 11.40 8.70 28.56
C THR A 572 10.13 9.41 28.09
N THR A 573 10.24 10.67 27.63
CA THR A 573 9.14 11.47 27.07
C THR A 573 9.42 11.85 25.61
N ILE A 574 8.46 12.50 24.94
CA ILE A 574 8.61 12.94 23.55
C ILE A 574 9.70 14.00 23.40
N GLU A 575 9.91 14.85 24.40
CA GLU A 575 10.98 15.85 24.40
C GLU A 575 12.35 15.17 24.34
N HIS A 576 12.55 14.11 25.14
CA HIS A 576 13.78 13.31 25.09
C HIS A 576 14.08 12.82 23.67
N LYS A 577 13.05 12.34 22.97
CA LYS A 577 13.19 11.86 21.59
C LYS A 577 13.56 12.98 20.62
N ASN A 578 12.91 14.15 20.75
CA ASN A 578 13.22 15.31 19.93
C ASN A 578 14.67 15.77 20.14
N SER A 579 15.13 15.85 21.39
CA SER A 579 16.53 16.21 21.72
C SER A 579 17.53 15.20 21.16
N VAL A 580 17.19 13.89 21.14
CA VAL A 580 18.02 12.85 20.52
C VAL A 580 18.15 13.07 19.01
N TYR A 581 17.04 13.34 18.31
CA TYR A 581 17.07 13.60 16.87
C TYR A 581 17.79 14.91 16.53
N ALA A 582 17.60 15.96 17.33
CA ALA A 582 18.35 17.21 17.21
C ALA A 582 19.86 16.96 17.32
N TYR A 583 20.27 16.22 18.36
CA TYR A 583 21.68 15.87 18.53
C TYR A 583 22.24 15.10 17.32
N TYR A 584 21.54 14.09 16.79
CA TYR A 584 22.03 13.34 15.65
C TYR A 584 22.16 14.21 14.40
N PHE A 585 21.23 15.12 14.17
CA PHE A 585 21.31 16.06 13.06
C PHE A 585 22.52 16.98 13.18
N TYR A 586 22.65 17.70 14.29
CA TYR A 586 23.76 18.67 14.50
C TYR A 586 25.12 17.97 14.56
N ARG A 587 25.20 16.83 15.23
CA ARG A 587 26.40 16.02 15.32
C ARG A 587 26.86 15.54 13.94
N LEU A 588 25.95 15.12 13.06
CA LEU A 588 26.27 14.64 11.72
C LEU A 588 26.84 15.75 10.82
N ILE A 589 26.30 16.96 10.91
CA ILE A 589 26.74 18.09 10.07
C ILE A 589 27.95 18.84 10.65
N GLN A 590 28.27 18.66 11.94
CA GLN A 590 29.29 19.50 12.60
C GLN A 590 30.69 19.41 11.98
N ARG A 591 31.09 18.23 11.47
CA ARG A 591 32.41 18.02 10.83
C ARG A 591 32.36 17.96 9.31
N ALA A 592 31.21 17.94 8.69
CA ALA A 592 31.08 17.90 7.25
C ALA A 592 31.51 19.25 6.62
N GLU A 593 32.22 19.17 5.50
CA GLU A 593 32.67 20.34 4.73
C GLU A 593 31.65 20.72 3.64
N ASN A 594 31.11 19.74 2.94
CA ASN A 594 30.07 19.90 1.92
C ASN A 594 28.76 19.25 2.40
N ILE A 595 27.75 20.06 2.65
CA ILE A 595 26.46 19.64 3.20
C ILE A 595 25.36 19.95 2.18
N THR A 596 24.62 18.94 1.77
CA THR A 596 23.48 19.08 0.88
C THR A 596 22.25 18.47 1.54
N LEU A 597 21.24 19.29 1.85
CA LEU A 597 20.03 18.87 2.53
C LEU A 597 18.84 19.01 1.59
N LEU A 598 18.14 17.89 1.34
CA LEU A 598 16.98 17.86 0.44
C LEU A 598 15.70 17.59 1.22
N TYR A 599 14.64 18.28 0.84
CA TYR A 599 13.30 18.05 1.36
C TYR A 599 12.26 18.09 0.25
N ASN A 600 11.13 17.43 0.50
CA ASN A 600 10.01 17.33 -0.45
C ASN A 600 9.02 18.46 -0.20
N THR A 601 8.53 19.10 -1.27
CA THR A 601 7.51 20.17 -1.21
C THR A 601 6.11 19.70 -1.59
N ALA A 602 5.96 18.49 -2.13
CA ALA A 602 4.65 17.93 -2.42
C ALA A 602 3.87 17.63 -1.13
N SER A 603 2.61 18.01 -1.12
CA SER A 603 1.66 17.66 -0.08
C SER A 603 0.95 16.35 -0.45
N ASP A 604 1.02 15.35 0.42
CA ASP A 604 0.34 14.06 0.27
C ASP A 604 -0.67 13.89 1.41
N GLY A 605 -1.78 14.63 1.33
CA GLY A 605 -2.91 14.58 2.26
C GLY A 605 -2.59 14.62 3.77
N LEU A 606 -1.66 13.82 4.23
CA LEU A 606 -1.18 13.72 5.61
C LEU A 606 0.14 14.48 5.84
N ASN A 607 1.03 14.56 4.83
CA ASN A 607 2.31 15.24 4.91
C ASN A 607 2.23 16.59 4.18
N ARG A 608 2.54 17.68 4.91
CA ARG A 608 2.41 19.05 4.39
C ARG A 608 3.54 19.50 3.47
N GLY A 609 4.55 18.66 3.19
CA GLY A 609 5.69 19.03 2.37
C GLY A 609 6.56 20.12 2.98
N GLU A 610 6.64 20.21 4.30
CA GLU A 610 7.42 21.21 5.05
C GLU A 610 8.83 20.71 5.31
N MET A 611 9.83 21.59 5.24
CA MET A 611 11.17 21.23 5.66
C MET A 611 11.23 20.95 7.17
N SER A 612 12.14 20.06 7.57
CA SER A 612 12.38 19.73 8.98
C SER A 612 12.63 20.98 9.83
N ARG A 613 12.07 20.99 11.06
CA ARG A 613 12.34 22.05 12.05
C ARG A 613 13.83 22.25 12.32
N PHE A 614 14.63 21.20 12.22
CA PHE A 614 16.09 21.30 12.40
C PHE A 614 16.76 22.05 11.24
N MET A 615 16.26 21.94 10.01
CA MET A 615 16.71 22.78 8.91
C MET A 615 16.32 24.24 9.12
N LEU A 616 15.09 24.50 9.59
CA LEU A 616 14.61 25.85 9.90
C LEU A 616 15.44 26.49 11.02
N GLN A 617 15.69 25.73 12.09
CA GLN A 617 16.50 26.17 13.21
C GLN A 617 17.94 26.49 12.76
N PHE A 618 18.55 25.57 12.00
CA PHE A 618 19.91 25.79 11.48
C PHE A 618 19.99 26.95 10.49
N LEU A 619 18.94 27.24 9.75
CA LEU A 619 18.86 28.38 8.85
C LEU A 619 18.90 29.72 9.61
N VAL A 620 18.30 29.79 10.80
CA VAL A 620 18.23 30.98 11.64
C VAL A 620 19.49 31.16 12.49
N GLU A 621 20.01 30.06 13.04
CA GLU A 621 21.08 30.07 14.01
C GLU A 621 22.49 29.95 13.40
N SER A 622 22.60 29.45 12.18
CA SER A 622 23.87 29.15 11.51
C SER A 622 24.67 30.43 11.20
N PRO A 623 25.97 30.44 11.46
CA PRO A 623 26.84 31.50 11.02
C PRO A 623 27.25 31.41 9.54
N HIS A 624 26.76 30.39 8.81
CA HIS A 624 27.12 30.09 7.44
C HIS A 624 26.11 30.63 6.45
N ASP A 625 26.61 31.03 5.27
CA ASP A 625 25.75 31.30 4.11
C ASP A 625 25.17 29.99 3.56
N ILE A 626 23.85 29.92 3.51
CA ILE A 626 23.12 28.74 3.04
C ILE A 626 22.53 29.02 1.65
N SER A 627 23.04 28.30 0.64
CA SER A 627 22.51 28.35 -0.73
C SER A 627 21.19 27.61 -0.82
N ARG A 628 20.15 28.28 -1.33
CA ARG A 628 18.84 27.66 -1.56
C ARG A 628 18.64 27.38 -3.04
N GLN A 629 18.25 26.17 -3.38
CA GLN A 629 18.05 25.70 -4.74
C GLN A 629 16.70 24.97 -4.87
N TYR A 630 16.17 24.95 -6.07
CA TYR A 630 14.93 24.25 -6.40
C TYR A 630 15.23 23.21 -7.48
N LEU A 631 14.78 21.97 -7.28
CA LEU A 631 14.76 20.99 -8.35
C LEU A 631 13.47 21.16 -9.12
N GLU A 632 13.59 21.54 -10.36
CA GLU A 632 12.48 21.45 -11.29
C GLU A 632 12.55 20.08 -11.96
N ALA A 633 11.52 19.27 -11.80
CA ALA A 633 11.34 18.14 -12.68
C ALA A 633 11.10 18.72 -14.06
N GLY A 634 12.09 18.67 -14.95
CA GLY A 634 12.09 19.30 -16.27
C GLY A 634 11.05 18.71 -17.25
N GLN A 635 9.87 18.49 -16.78
CA GLN A 635 8.69 18.28 -17.59
C GLN A 635 8.07 19.67 -17.80
N SER A 636 8.39 20.27 -18.92
CA SER A 636 7.44 21.23 -19.52
C SER A 636 6.06 20.59 -19.44
N PRO A 637 5.01 21.32 -19.00
CA PRO A 637 3.66 20.81 -19.10
C PRO A 637 3.52 20.31 -20.54
N GLN A 638 3.44 19.00 -20.71
CA GLN A 638 3.15 18.45 -22.03
C GLN A 638 1.82 19.07 -22.37
N GLN A 639 1.83 20.03 -23.30
CA GLN A 639 0.61 20.37 -24.01
C GLN A 639 0.02 19.03 -24.41
N SER A 640 -1.21 18.77 -23.99
CA SER A 640 -1.91 17.56 -24.36
C SER A 640 -1.93 17.53 -25.88
N LEU A 641 -0.99 16.83 -26.48
CA LEU A 641 -0.96 16.64 -27.93
C LEU A 641 -2.29 15.99 -28.27
N LYS A 642 -3.12 16.69 -29.04
CA LYS A 642 -4.33 16.08 -29.60
C LYS A 642 -3.86 14.88 -30.41
N ILE A 643 -4.30 13.70 -30.02
CA ILE A 643 -3.95 12.48 -30.73
C ILE A 643 -4.86 12.38 -31.95
N GLU A 644 -4.26 12.39 -33.12
CA GLU A 644 -4.92 12.22 -34.44
C GLU A 644 -4.29 11.03 -35.16
N ILE A 645 -5.13 10.18 -35.71
CA ILE A 645 -4.67 9.05 -36.53
C ILE A 645 -5.18 9.30 -37.96
N HIS A 646 -4.26 9.60 -38.85
CA HIS A 646 -4.56 9.78 -40.26
C HIS A 646 -4.89 8.44 -40.91
N LYS A 647 -5.86 8.44 -41.83
CA LYS A 647 -6.26 7.27 -42.58
C LYS A 647 -5.28 7.01 -43.73
N THR A 648 -4.06 6.56 -43.39
CA THR A 648 -3.06 6.12 -44.37
C THR A 648 -3.56 4.90 -45.15
N ASP A 649 -2.90 4.58 -46.24
CA ASP A 649 -3.23 3.42 -47.08
C ASP A 649 -3.27 2.13 -46.21
N GLU A 650 -2.39 1.98 -45.24
CA GLU A 650 -2.39 0.84 -44.33
C GLU A 650 -3.64 0.79 -43.43
N VAL A 651 -4.06 1.92 -42.89
CA VAL A 651 -5.29 2.04 -42.07
C VAL A 651 -6.53 1.76 -42.92
N LEU A 652 -6.61 2.32 -44.09
CA LEU A 652 -7.71 2.06 -45.02
C LEU A 652 -7.75 0.58 -45.45
N GLN A 653 -6.59 -0.06 -45.73
CA GLN A 653 -6.53 -1.49 -46.05
C GLN A 653 -7.02 -2.37 -44.87
N ARG A 654 -6.69 -2.00 -43.64
CA ARG A 654 -7.27 -2.69 -42.44
C ARG A 654 -8.80 -2.56 -42.39
N MET A 655 -9.34 -1.38 -42.68
CA MET A 655 -10.80 -1.15 -42.73
C MET A 655 -11.46 -1.90 -43.87
N TYR A 656 -10.88 -1.91 -45.09
CA TYR A 656 -11.39 -2.73 -46.19
C TYR A 656 -11.32 -4.23 -45.85
N ASN A 657 -10.22 -4.68 -45.23
CA ASN A 657 -10.11 -6.05 -44.78
C ASN A 657 -11.14 -6.42 -43.71
N ALA A 658 -11.52 -5.50 -42.84
CA ALA A 658 -12.48 -5.77 -41.77
C ALA A 658 -13.93 -5.77 -42.23
N TYR A 659 -14.31 -4.94 -43.24
CA TYR A 659 -15.73 -4.65 -43.53
C TYR A 659 -16.14 -4.85 -44.97
N ASP A 660 -15.24 -5.06 -45.93
CA ASP A 660 -15.60 -5.41 -47.33
C ASP A 660 -16.16 -6.85 -47.36
N ILE A 661 -17.45 -6.97 -47.68
CA ILE A 661 -18.13 -8.26 -47.70
C ILE A 661 -17.59 -9.21 -48.78
N ARG A 662 -16.92 -8.71 -49.80
CA ARG A 662 -16.24 -9.56 -50.83
C ARG A 662 -15.06 -10.32 -50.20
N ARG A 663 -14.46 -9.79 -49.15
CA ARG A 663 -13.36 -10.39 -48.38
C ARG A 663 -13.85 -11.14 -47.14
N HIS A 664 -14.81 -10.57 -46.46
CA HIS A 664 -15.43 -11.12 -45.25
C HIS A 664 -16.97 -11.06 -45.34
N PRO A 665 -17.65 -12.09 -45.89
CA PRO A 665 -19.10 -12.10 -46.08
C PRO A 665 -19.95 -11.83 -44.84
N ASN A 666 -19.42 -12.13 -43.66
CA ASN A 666 -20.11 -11.96 -42.37
C ASN A 666 -19.75 -10.64 -41.67
N ALA A 667 -18.92 -9.81 -42.28
CA ALA A 667 -18.58 -8.51 -41.72
C ALA A 667 -19.83 -7.60 -41.67
N LEU A 668 -19.93 -6.81 -40.56
CA LEU A 668 -21.13 -6.04 -40.26
C LEU A 668 -20.77 -4.73 -39.56
N PHE A 669 -21.24 -3.61 -40.09
CA PHE A 669 -21.29 -2.36 -39.36
C PHE A 669 -22.52 -2.36 -38.44
N SER A 670 -22.30 -2.55 -37.17
CA SER A 670 -23.34 -2.51 -36.14
C SER A 670 -23.71 -1.07 -35.76
N PRO A 671 -24.95 -0.84 -35.25
CA PRO A 671 -25.33 0.46 -34.67
C PRO A 671 -24.37 0.94 -33.60
N SER A 672 -23.80 0.03 -32.80
CA SER A 672 -22.81 0.33 -31.77
C SER A 672 -21.51 0.85 -32.35
N ALA A 673 -21.05 0.32 -33.50
CA ALA A 673 -19.86 0.79 -34.17
C ALA A 673 -20.07 2.22 -34.72
N LEU A 674 -21.21 2.47 -35.39
CA LEU A 674 -21.57 3.78 -35.93
C LEU A 674 -21.76 4.82 -34.79
N ASN A 675 -22.45 4.45 -33.74
CA ASN A 675 -22.59 5.30 -32.56
C ASN A 675 -21.23 5.63 -31.93
N THR A 676 -20.30 4.64 -31.85
CA THR A 676 -18.95 4.89 -31.33
C THR A 676 -18.17 5.87 -32.19
N TYR A 677 -18.31 5.80 -33.52
CA TYR A 677 -17.67 6.76 -34.44
C TYR A 677 -18.22 8.18 -34.22
N LEU A 678 -19.53 8.34 -34.14
CA LEU A 678 -20.20 9.62 -33.87
C LEU A 678 -19.87 10.19 -32.50
N ASP A 679 -19.62 9.37 -31.51
CA ASP A 679 -19.25 9.79 -30.16
C ASP A 679 -17.76 10.14 -30.02
N CYS A 680 -16.87 9.34 -30.63
CA CYS A 680 -15.44 9.56 -30.64
C CYS A 680 -14.78 8.77 -31.77
N ARG A 681 -14.30 9.46 -32.80
CA ARG A 681 -13.65 8.86 -33.98
C ARG A 681 -12.43 8.01 -33.57
N LEU A 682 -11.62 8.48 -32.60
CA LEU A 682 -10.43 7.76 -32.13
C LEU A 682 -10.79 6.48 -31.35
N ARG A 683 -11.88 6.50 -30.56
CA ARG A 683 -12.40 5.29 -29.91
C ARG A 683 -12.82 4.23 -30.90
N PHE A 684 -13.49 4.67 -32.00
CA PHE A 684 -13.86 3.78 -33.10
C PHE A 684 -12.60 3.12 -33.71
N TYR A 685 -11.55 3.90 -34.00
CA TYR A 685 -10.30 3.38 -34.53
C TYR A 685 -9.71 2.30 -33.59
N TYR A 686 -9.53 2.62 -32.30
CA TYR A 686 -8.94 1.65 -31.36
C TYR A 686 -9.73 0.35 -31.30
N ARG A 687 -11.05 0.44 -31.17
CA ARG A 687 -11.89 -0.73 -30.94
C ARG A 687 -12.16 -1.55 -32.21
N TYR A 688 -12.48 -0.88 -33.30
CA TYR A 688 -13.00 -1.53 -34.50
C TYR A 688 -12.00 -1.61 -35.67
N VAL A 689 -10.97 -0.80 -35.71
CA VAL A 689 -9.94 -0.86 -36.76
C VAL A 689 -8.64 -1.49 -36.22
N ALA A 690 -8.18 -1.07 -35.04
CA ALA A 690 -6.99 -1.64 -34.41
C ALA A 690 -7.27 -2.92 -33.59
N GLY A 691 -8.55 -3.22 -33.32
CA GLY A 691 -8.96 -4.43 -32.59
C GLY A 691 -8.57 -4.47 -31.12
N LEU A 692 -8.29 -3.31 -30.52
CA LEU A 692 -7.92 -3.25 -29.09
C LEU A 692 -9.16 -3.54 -28.23
N LYS A 693 -8.98 -4.38 -27.23
CA LYS A 693 -9.98 -4.69 -26.21
C LYS A 693 -9.39 -4.45 -24.82
N ALA A 694 -10.22 -4.00 -23.89
CA ALA A 694 -9.87 -4.05 -22.47
C ALA A 694 -9.70 -5.52 -22.07
N PRO A 695 -8.77 -5.81 -21.12
CA PRO A 695 -8.68 -7.15 -20.54
C PRO A 695 -10.03 -7.55 -19.90
N ASP A 696 -10.42 -8.78 -20.06
CA ASP A 696 -11.59 -9.32 -19.37
C ASP A 696 -11.28 -9.39 -17.86
N GLU A 697 -12.01 -8.61 -17.06
CA GLU A 697 -11.94 -8.67 -15.59
C GLU A 697 -13.14 -9.46 -15.08
N VAL A 698 -12.88 -10.49 -14.29
CA VAL A 698 -13.92 -11.20 -13.58
C VAL A 698 -14.34 -10.38 -12.37
N SER A 699 -15.57 -9.90 -12.37
CA SER A 699 -16.15 -9.16 -11.25
C SER A 699 -17.33 -9.92 -10.68
N ALA A 700 -17.36 -10.05 -9.35
CA ALA A 700 -18.53 -10.57 -8.65
C ALA A 700 -19.71 -9.56 -8.65
N GLU A 701 -19.44 -8.32 -9.07
CA GLU A 701 -20.44 -7.27 -9.22
C GLU A 701 -21.01 -7.26 -10.63
N ILE A 702 -22.32 -7.05 -10.72
CA ILE A 702 -23.05 -6.97 -11.97
C ILE A 702 -23.09 -5.49 -12.37
N ASP A 703 -22.37 -5.15 -13.42
CA ASP A 703 -22.43 -3.82 -14.02
C ASP A 703 -23.73 -3.58 -14.80
N SER A 704 -23.93 -2.35 -15.26
CA SER A 704 -25.16 -1.99 -15.99
C SER A 704 -25.30 -2.69 -17.33
N ALA A 705 -24.19 -3.06 -17.98
CA ALA A 705 -24.20 -3.76 -19.27
C ALA A 705 -24.62 -5.23 -19.07
N LEU A 706 -24.00 -5.90 -18.11
CA LEU A 706 -24.31 -7.30 -17.78
C LEU A 706 -25.73 -7.43 -17.21
N PHE A 707 -26.19 -6.46 -16.40
CA PHE A 707 -27.57 -6.38 -15.95
C PHE A 707 -28.55 -6.34 -17.12
N GLY A 708 -28.24 -5.53 -18.15
CA GLY A 708 -29.00 -5.46 -19.38
C GLY A 708 -29.04 -6.82 -20.13
N THR A 709 -27.88 -7.47 -20.28
CA THR A 709 -27.76 -8.78 -20.96
C THR A 709 -28.61 -9.85 -20.27
N ILE A 710 -28.52 -9.94 -18.93
CA ILE A 710 -29.32 -10.89 -18.14
C ILE A 710 -30.82 -10.58 -18.27
N PHE A 711 -31.24 -9.32 -18.30
CA PHE A 711 -32.62 -8.93 -18.52
C PHE A 711 -33.10 -9.32 -19.91
N HIS A 712 -32.35 -9.03 -20.98
CA HIS A 712 -32.68 -9.41 -22.37
C HIS A 712 -32.86 -10.92 -22.50
N ARG A 713 -31.91 -11.70 -21.94
CA ARG A 713 -32.03 -13.16 -21.95
C ARG A 713 -33.21 -13.65 -21.16
N SER A 714 -33.54 -13.07 -20.03
CA SER A 714 -34.74 -13.41 -19.24
C SER A 714 -36.02 -13.11 -20.03
N ALA A 715 -36.10 -11.98 -20.72
CA ALA A 715 -37.22 -11.60 -21.55
C ALA A 715 -37.39 -12.56 -22.75
N GLU A 716 -36.27 -12.92 -23.40
CA GLU A 716 -36.25 -13.88 -24.50
C GLU A 716 -36.84 -15.23 -24.05
N LEU A 717 -36.40 -15.78 -22.90
CA LEU A 717 -36.91 -17.03 -22.34
C LEU A 717 -38.42 -16.97 -22.04
N VAL A 718 -38.92 -15.86 -21.53
CA VAL A 718 -40.34 -15.63 -21.29
C VAL A 718 -41.14 -15.73 -22.59
N TYR A 719 -40.72 -15.04 -23.64
CA TYR A 719 -41.48 -15.02 -24.90
C TYR A 719 -41.31 -16.30 -25.74
N GLN A 720 -40.16 -16.99 -25.63
CA GLN A 720 -40.00 -18.32 -26.21
C GLN A 720 -41.01 -19.29 -25.62
N ASP A 721 -41.23 -19.24 -24.33
CA ASP A 721 -42.22 -20.11 -23.66
C ASP A 721 -43.66 -19.71 -24.00
N LEU A 722 -43.99 -18.42 -24.02
CA LEU A 722 -45.35 -17.96 -24.44
C LEU A 722 -45.68 -18.30 -25.88
N THR A 723 -44.67 -18.37 -26.75
CA THR A 723 -44.87 -18.69 -28.21
C THR A 723 -44.67 -20.14 -28.54
N ALA A 724 -44.39 -21.04 -27.57
CA ALA A 724 -44.16 -22.46 -27.81
C ALA A 724 -45.33 -23.16 -28.51
N ASN A 725 -46.57 -22.73 -28.26
CA ASN A 725 -47.81 -23.27 -28.82
C ASN A 725 -48.43 -22.39 -29.91
N GLY A 726 -47.76 -21.32 -30.36
CA GLY A 726 -48.25 -20.41 -31.39
C GLY A 726 -47.70 -19.01 -31.22
N LYS A 727 -47.64 -18.24 -32.33
CA LYS A 727 -47.06 -16.90 -32.33
C LYS A 727 -47.96 -15.81 -31.77
N GLU A 728 -49.24 -16.07 -31.55
CA GLU A 728 -50.19 -15.06 -31.03
C GLU A 728 -50.12 -15.04 -29.50
N ILE A 729 -49.85 -13.89 -28.94
CA ILE A 729 -49.79 -13.63 -27.48
C ILE A 729 -51.13 -12.99 -27.10
N ARG A 730 -51.90 -13.65 -26.26
CA ARG A 730 -53.19 -13.22 -25.80
C ARG A 730 -53.13 -12.61 -24.43
N ARG A 731 -54.16 -11.89 -24.08
CA ARG A 731 -54.25 -11.22 -22.78
C ARG A 731 -54.22 -12.23 -21.61
N GLU A 732 -54.94 -13.35 -21.79
CA GLU A 732 -55.06 -14.40 -20.77
C GLU A 732 -53.72 -15.07 -20.46
N ASP A 733 -52.87 -15.24 -21.47
CA ASP A 733 -51.53 -15.84 -21.33
C ASP A 733 -50.61 -14.96 -20.45
N LEU A 734 -50.67 -13.65 -20.69
CA LEU A 734 -49.91 -12.65 -19.90
C LEU A 734 -50.43 -12.52 -18.45
N GLU A 735 -51.76 -12.55 -18.26
CA GLU A 735 -52.37 -12.50 -16.92
C GLU A 735 -52.02 -13.76 -16.10
N GLN A 736 -52.03 -14.95 -16.72
CA GLN A 736 -51.65 -16.19 -16.07
C GLN A 736 -50.18 -16.16 -15.62
N LEU A 737 -49.29 -15.66 -16.47
CA LEU A 737 -47.88 -15.59 -16.17
C LEU A 737 -47.58 -14.54 -15.06
N LEU A 738 -48.25 -13.38 -15.09
CA LEU A 738 -48.13 -12.34 -14.05
C LEU A 738 -48.53 -12.82 -12.64
N ARG A 739 -49.40 -13.86 -12.53
CA ARG A 739 -49.79 -14.49 -11.26
C ARG A 739 -48.80 -15.53 -10.75
N ASN A 740 -47.81 -15.92 -11.57
CA ASN A 740 -46.87 -16.99 -11.24
C ASN A 740 -45.45 -16.47 -11.00
N ASP A 741 -45.22 -15.96 -9.78
CA ASP A 741 -43.91 -15.39 -9.39
C ASP A 741 -42.79 -16.43 -9.44
N VAL A 742 -43.04 -17.68 -9.15
CA VAL A 742 -42.05 -18.76 -9.18
C VAL A 742 -41.55 -19.00 -10.61
N ARG A 743 -42.46 -18.98 -11.59
CA ARG A 743 -42.08 -19.15 -13.00
C ARG A 743 -41.28 -17.96 -13.51
N LEU A 744 -41.66 -16.74 -13.15
CA LEU A 744 -40.90 -15.54 -13.50
C LEU A 744 -39.46 -15.58 -12.92
N GLN A 745 -39.33 -15.97 -11.65
CA GLN A 745 -38.04 -16.13 -11.04
C GLN A 745 -37.18 -17.20 -11.72
N ALA A 746 -37.79 -18.30 -12.16
CA ALA A 746 -37.07 -19.39 -12.84
C ALA A 746 -36.42 -18.94 -14.16
N TYR A 747 -37.07 -18.06 -14.95
CA TYR A 747 -36.43 -17.48 -16.15
C TYR A 747 -35.23 -16.61 -15.82
N VAL A 748 -35.35 -15.80 -14.76
CA VAL A 748 -34.23 -14.97 -14.30
C VAL A 748 -33.08 -15.84 -13.83
N ASP A 749 -33.36 -16.87 -13.03
CA ASP A 749 -32.33 -17.79 -12.54
C ASP A 749 -31.64 -18.54 -13.68
N THR A 750 -32.38 -18.89 -14.74
CA THR A 750 -31.81 -19.51 -15.95
C THR A 750 -30.89 -18.53 -16.68
N ALA A 751 -31.33 -17.27 -16.87
CA ALA A 751 -30.51 -16.25 -17.52
C ALA A 751 -29.26 -15.92 -16.72
N PHE A 752 -29.34 -15.88 -15.39
CA PHE A 752 -28.15 -15.73 -14.52
C PHE A 752 -27.15 -16.88 -14.68
N LYS A 753 -27.65 -18.12 -14.78
CA LYS A 753 -26.78 -19.28 -14.99
C LYS A 753 -26.04 -19.22 -16.32
N GLU A 754 -26.73 -18.81 -17.38
CA GLU A 754 -26.19 -18.74 -18.73
C GLU A 754 -25.25 -17.54 -18.92
N GLU A 755 -25.66 -16.32 -18.52
CA GLU A 755 -24.99 -15.07 -18.88
C GLU A 755 -23.96 -14.55 -17.83
N PHE A 756 -24.11 -15.00 -16.57
CA PHE A 756 -23.23 -14.53 -15.49
C PHE A 756 -22.36 -15.63 -14.92
N PHE A 757 -22.96 -16.74 -14.49
CA PHE A 757 -22.21 -17.82 -13.84
C PHE A 757 -21.56 -18.79 -14.82
N HIS A 758 -22.02 -18.85 -16.07
CA HIS A 758 -21.57 -19.79 -17.11
C HIS A 758 -21.46 -21.24 -16.60
N VAL A 759 -22.39 -21.65 -15.73
CA VAL A 759 -22.41 -23.01 -15.15
C VAL A 759 -23.15 -24.01 -16.02
N PRO A 760 -22.70 -25.30 -16.07
CA PRO A 760 -23.38 -26.37 -16.79
C PRO A 760 -24.80 -26.56 -16.29
N ALA A 761 -25.65 -27.08 -17.19
CA ALA A 761 -27.02 -27.44 -16.84
C ALA A 761 -27.05 -28.49 -15.71
N GLY A 762 -27.72 -28.14 -14.60
CA GLY A 762 -27.85 -29.01 -13.41
C GLY A 762 -27.13 -28.49 -12.16
N GLU A 763 -26.19 -27.60 -12.28
CA GLU A 763 -25.59 -26.89 -11.12
C GLU A 763 -26.49 -25.74 -10.68
N GLN A 764 -26.54 -25.52 -9.35
CA GLN A 764 -27.22 -24.38 -8.73
C GLN A 764 -26.14 -23.39 -8.25
N PRO A 765 -26.01 -22.20 -8.89
CA PRO A 765 -25.07 -21.19 -8.41
C PRO A 765 -25.55 -20.58 -7.10
N GLU A 766 -24.63 -20.26 -6.21
CA GLU A 766 -24.91 -19.50 -5.01
C GLU A 766 -24.86 -18.00 -5.30
N TYR A 767 -25.96 -17.31 -5.05
CA TYR A 767 -26.04 -15.84 -5.15
C TYR A 767 -25.41 -15.20 -3.91
N ASN A 768 -24.56 -14.19 -4.10
CA ASN A 768 -24.23 -13.26 -3.03
C ASN A 768 -25.39 -12.27 -2.79
N GLY A 769 -25.30 -11.46 -1.73
CA GLY A 769 -26.39 -10.53 -1.37
C GLY A 769 -26.75 -9.55 -2.49
N THR A 770 -25.73 -8.99 -3.19
CA THR A 770 -25.92 -8.03 -4.30
C THR A 770 -26.53 -8.70 -5.53
N GLN A 771 -26.08 -9.89 -5.87
CA GLN A 771 -26.61 -10.67 -6.99
C GLN A 771 -28.06 -11.08 -6.75
N LEU A 772 -28.42 -11.44 -5.50
CA LEU A 772 -29.80 -11.75 -5.13
C LEU A 772 -30.71 -10.51 -5.30
N ILE A 773 -30.24 -9.33 -4.93
CA ILE A 773 -30.97 -8.08 -5.14
C ILE A 773 -31.19 -7.86 -6.65
N HIS A 774 -30.15 -7.97 -7.47
CA HIS A 774 -30.25 -7.81 -8.93
C HIS A 774 -31.23 -8.81 -9.54
N SER A 775 -31.21 -10.08 -9.12
CA SER A 775 -32.17 -11.10 -9.58
C SER A 775 -33.61 -10.69 -9.28
N LYS A 776 -33.88 -10.17 -8.06
CA LYS A 776 -35.22 -9.67 -7.70
C LYS A 776 -35.64 -8.43 -8.48
N VAL A 777 -34.70 -7.52 -8.76
CA VAL A 777 -34.96 -6.32 -9.58
C VAL A 777 -35.28 -6.72 -11.01
N ILE A 778 -34.55 -7.66 -11.61
CA ILE A 778 -34.82 -8.16 -12.96
C ILE A 778 -36.20 -8.86 -13.02
N ALA A 779 -36.55 -9.65 -12.03
CA ALA A 779 -37.89 -10.25 -11.95
C ALA A 779 -39.00 -9.18 -11.89
N SER A 780 -38.75 -8.08 -11.15
CA SER A 780 -39.66 -6.93 -11.13
C SER A 780 -39.77 -6.24 -12.49
N TYR A 781 -38.64 -6.09 -13.20
CA TYR A 781 -38.63 -5.53 -14.56
C TYR A 781 -39.39 -6.40 -15.57
N LEU A 782 -39.27 -7.72 -15.48
CA LEU A 782 -40.10 -8.63 -16.30
C LEU A 782 -41.59 -8.43 -16.04
N ARG A 783 -41.99 -8.22 -14.78
CA ARG A 783 -43.41 -7.90 -14.47
C ARG A 783 -43.86 -6.59 -15.11
N GLN A 784 -42.99 -5.58 -15.10
CA GLN A 784 -43.30 -4.29 -15.76
C GLN A 784 -43.42 -4.44 -17.27
N LEU A 785 -42.51 -5.20 -17.90
CA LEU A 785 -42.59 -5.53 -19.31
C LEU A 785 -43.93 -6.20 -19.65
N LEU A 786 -44.30 -7.26 -18.94
CA LEU A 786 -45.54 -8.01 -19.16
C LEU A 786 -46.79 -7.16 -18.91
N ARG A 787 -46.77 -6.23 -17.94
CA ARG A 787 -47.91 -5.29 -17.73
C ARG A 787 -48.05 -4.30 -18.86
N ASN A 788 -46.94 -3.80 -19.42
CA ASN A 788 -47.00 -2.94 -20.59
C ASN A 788 -47.56 -3.71 -21.80
N ASP A 789 -47.16 -4.97 -22.00
CA ASP A 789 -47.67 -5.80 -23.07
C ASP A 789 -49.11 -6.23 -22.88
N LEU A 790 -49.60 -6.36 -21.65
CA LEU A 790 -51.01 -6.61 -21.35
C LEU A 790 -51.93 -5.50 -21.88
N GLN A 791 -51.45 -4.24 -21.90
CA GLN A 791 -52.20 -3.11 -22.49
C GLN A 791 -52.20 -3.16 -24.02
N TYR A 792 -51.15 -3.74 -24.61
CA TYR A 792 -50.99 -3.81 -26.08
C TYR A 792 -51.63 -5.09 -26.67
N ALA A 793 -51.78 -6.17 -25.88
CA ALA A 793 -52.35 -7.44 -26.33
C ALA A 793 -53.79 -7.30 -26.90
N PRO A 794 -54.19 -8.14 -27.89
CA PRO A 794 -53.42 -9.23 -28.47
C PRO A 794 -52.47 -8.71 -29.55
N PHE A 795 -51.33 -9.42 -29.73
CA PHE A 795 -50.36 -9.15 -30.78
C PHE A 795 -49.67 -10.44 -31.18
N ARG A 796 -49.02 -10.43 -32.38
CA ARG A 796 -48.31 -11.61 -32.89
C ARG A 796 -46.80 -11.36 -32.75
N MET A 797 -46.05 -12.30 -32.13
CA MET A 797 -44.63 -12.33 -32.06
C MET A 797 -44.03 -12.71 -33.41
N GLU A 798 -43.22 -11.83 -34.02
CA GLU A 798 -42.55 -12.10 -35.29
C GLU A 798 -41.13 -12.62 -35.08
N GLY A 799 -40.40 -12.09 -34.05
CA GLY A 799 -39.06 -12.57 -33.68
C GLY A 799 -38.55 -11.97 -32.42
N MET A 800 -37.64 -12.69 -31.76
CA MET A 800 -36.84 -12.28 -30.60
C MET A 800 -35.35 -12.45 -30.93
N GLU A 801 -34.50 -11.54 -30.48
CA GLU A 801 -33.04 -11.56 -30.70
C GLU A 801 -32.65 -11.90 -32.15
N GLN A 802 -33.43 -11.33 -33.10
CA GLN A 802 -33.28 -11.68 -34.50
C GLN A 802 -32.23 -10.81 -35.20
N LYS A 803 -31.21 -11.47 -35.79
CA LYS A 803 -30.19 -10.80 -36.57
C LYS A 803 -30.76 -10.32 -37.92
N VAL A 804 -30.61 -9.04 -38.18
CA VAL A 804 -31.04 -8.39 -39.46
C VAL A 804 -29.85 -7.71 -40.10
N THR A 805 -29.76 -7.86 -41.44
CA THR A 805 -28.69 -7.27 -42.23
C THR A 805 -29.21 -6.74 -43.53
N GLU A 806 -28.60 -5.64 -44.01
CA GLU A 806 -28.83 -5.09 -45.35
C GLU A 806 -27.45 -4.73 -45.96
N THR A 807 -27.27 -5.02 -47.23
CA THR A 807 -26.06 -4.62 -47.98
C THR A 807 -26.28 -3.28 -48.61
N LEU A 808 -25.37 -2.34 -48.33
CA LEU A 808 -25.29 -1.01 -48.99
C LEU A 808 -24.02 -0.93 -49.82
N GLU A 809 -24.09 -0.27 -50.95
CA GLU A 809 -22.91 0.12 -51.75
C GLU A 809 -22.59 1.57 -51.53
N ILE A 810 -21.38 1.86 -51.08
CA ILE A 810 -20.93 3.22 -50.88
C ILE A 810 -19.77 3.56 -51.80
N GLU A 811 -19.71 4.82 -52.24
CA GLU A 811 -18.56 5.34 -53.00
C GLU A 811 -17.41 5.66 -52.07
N THR A 812 -16.25 5.12 -52.34
CA THR A 812 -15.00 5.38 -51.59
C THR A 812 -13.89 5.80 -52.56
N PRO A 813 -12.80 6.36 -52.08
CA PRO A 813 -11.66 6.72 -52.94
C PRO A 813 -11.10 5.53 -53.75
N SER A 814 -11.31 4.32 -53.30
CA SER A 814 -10.87 3.07 -53.94
C SER A 814 -11.96 2.45 -54.86
N GLY A 815 -13.10 3.15 -55.06
CA GLY A 815 -14.26 2.67 -55.86
C GLY A 815 -15.45 2.23 -54.96
N MET A 816 -16.41 1.58 -55.60
CA MET A 816 -17.64 1.11 -54.94
C MET A 816 -17.32 -0.02 -53.93
N LEU A 817 -17.74 0.19 -52.70
CA LEU A 817 -17.52 -0.73 -51.57
C LEU A 817 -18.88 -1.27 -51.09
N PRO A 818 -19.14 -2.59 -51.23
CA PRO A 818 -20.32 -3.20 -50.63
C PRO A 818 -20.04 -3.51 -49.13
N LEU A 819 -20.92 -3.01 -48.25
CA LEU A 819 -20.91 -3.15 -46.82
C LEU A 819 -22.21 -3.73 -46.30
N ASN A 820 -22.15 -4.60 -45.29
CA ASN A 820 -23.31 -4.97 -44.51
C ASN A 820 -23.51 -4.03 -43.33
N ILE A 821 -24.74 -3.53 -43.18
CA ILE A 821 -25.21 -2.83 -41.99
C ILE A 821 -26.27 -3.64 -41.29
N GLY A 822 -26.38 -3.56 -39.98
CA GLY A 822 -27.40 -4.27 -39.20
C GLY A 822 -26.96 -4.63 -37.80
N GLY A 823 -27.66 -5.55 -37.22
CA GLY A 823 -27.43 -6.05 -35.87
C GLY A 823 -28.52 -6.99 -35.41
N THR A 824 -28.71 -7.09 -34.10
CA THR A 824 -29.74 -7.95 -33.50
C THR A 824 -30.88 -7.06 -33.00
N ILE A 825 -32.09 -7.34 -33.40
CA ILE A 825 -33.33 -6.70 -32.91
C ILE A 825 -33.80 -7.49 -31.70
N ASP A 826 -33.98 -6.81 -30.54
CA ASP A 826 -34.40 -7.47 -29.31
C ASP A 826 -35.78 -8.14 -29.49
N ARG A 827 -36.76 -7.42 -30.10
CA ARG A 827 -38.10 -7.97 -30.34
C ARG A 827 -38.76 -7.33 -31.56
N MET A 828 -39.43 -8.15 -32.31
CA MET A 828 -40.37 -7.77 -33.38
C MET A 828 -41.72 -8.36 -33.10
N ASP A 829 -42.78 -7.56 -33.16
CA ASP A 829 -44.14 -7.99 -33.06
C ASP A 829 -45.05 -7.24 -34.05
N SER A 830 -46.17 -7.82 -34.39
CA SER A 830 -47.14 -7.23 -35.31
C SER A 830 -48.52 -7.14 -34.71
N LYS A 831 -49.23 -6.04 -35.07
CA LYS A 831 -50.63 -5.85 -34.74
C LYS A 831 -51.33 -5.17 -35.93
N GLY A 832 -52.28 -5.89 -36.57
CA GLY A 832 -52.87 -5.42 -37.81
C GLY A 832 -51.84 -5.34 -38.95
N ASP A 833 -51.72 -4.15 -39.58
CA ASP A 833 -50.77 -3.86 -40.68
C ASP A 833 -49.46 -3.26 -40.23
N THR A 834 -49.22 -3.16 -38.91
CA THR A 834 -48.06 -2.49 -38.37
C THR A 834 -47.12 -3.49 -37.71
N LEU A 835 -45.86 -3.49 -38.17
CA LEU A 835 -44.74 -4.17 -37.53
C LEU A 835 -44.08 -3.23 -36.53
N ARG A 836 -44.02 -3.60 -35.26
CA ARG A 836 -43.32 -2.89 -34.24
C ARG A 836 -41.94 -3.50 -33.98
N ILE A 837 -40.93 -2.65 -33.99
CA ILE A 837 -39.53 -2.98 -33.60
C ILE A 837 -39.34 -2.45 -32.22
N VAL A 838 -39.07 -3.29 -31.24
CA VAL A 838 -38.90 -2.91 -29.84
C VAL A 838 -37.48 -3.22 -29.41
N ASP A 839 -36.82 -2.17 -28.92
CA ASP A 839 -35.50 -2.24 -28.27
C ASP A 839 -35.67 -1.95 -26.77
N TYR A 840 -35.14 -2.85 -25.93
CA TYR A 840 -35.29 -2.80 -24.48
C TYR A 840 -34.16 -1.94 -23.85
N LYS A 841 -34.53 -1.09 -22.92
CA LYS A 841 -33.56 -0.29 -22.14
C LYS A 841 -33.84 -0.41 -20.65
N THR A 842 -32.92 -1.05 -19.93
CA THR A 842 -33.01 -1.20 -18.46
C THR A 842 -32.60 0.07 -17.73
N GLY A 843 -31.85 0.97 -18.38
CA GLY A 843 -31.42 2.28 -17.86
C GLY A 843 -31.61 3.42 -18.87
N GLY A 844 -31.12 4.60 -18.51
CA GLY A 844 -31.21 5.81 -19.36
C GLY A 844 -32.51 6.58 -19.26
N THR A 845 -32.62 7.67 -20.00
CA THR A 845 -33.80 8.54 -20.06
C THR A 845 -34.31 8.65 -21.48
N PRO A 846 -35.66 8.61 -21.71
CA PRO A 846 -36.23 8.86 -23.01
C PRO A 846 -35.79 10.22 -23.55
N LYS A 847 -35.40 10.25 -24.82
CA LYS A 847 -35.06 11.45 -25.56
C LYS A 847 -36.07 11.62 -26.71
N THR A 848 -36.33 12.87 -27.13
CA THR A 848 -37.16 13.20 -28.27
C THR A 848 -36.28 13.96 -29.25
N PRO A 849 -35.90 13.42 -30.43
CA PRO A 849 -35.13 14.13 -31.40
C PRO A 849 -35.99 15.15 -32.14
N GLU A 850 -35.39 16.28 -32.49
CA GLU A 850 -36.07 17.33 -33.21
C GLU A 850 -36.14 17.03 -34.73
N SER A 851 -35.09 16.37 -35.24
CA SER A 851 -34.93 16.02 -36.65
C SER A 851 -34.09 14.77 -36.82
N ILE A 852 -34.08 14.18 -38.01
CA ILE A 852 -33.18 13.06 -38.36
C ILE A 852 -31.71 13.51 -38.25
N GLU A 853 -31.38 14.76 -38.63
CA GLU A 853 -30.04 15.33 -38.59
C GLU A 853 -29.41 15.23 -37.17
N GLN A 854 -30.19 15.46 -36.10
CA GLN A 854 -29.72 15.40 -34.74
C GLN A 854 -29.17 14.00 -34.35
N LEU A 855 -29.65 12.93 -35.01
CA LEU A 855 -29.17 11.58 -34.78
C LEU A 855 -27.72 11.36 -35.25
N PHE A 856 -27.31 12.16 -36.27
CA PHE A 856 -25.98 12.06 -36.92
C PHE A 856 -24.99 13.14 -36.46
N THR A 857 -25.46 14.16 -35.74
CA THR A 857 -24.61 15.26 -35.29
C THR A 857 -23.98 14.91 -33.94
N PRO A 858 -22.63 14.93 -33.82
CA PRO A 858 -21.94 14.73 -32.55
C PRO A 858 -22.36 15.78 -31.51
N ALA A 859 -22.94 15.32 -30.40
CA ALA A 859 -23.36 16.19 -29.30
C ALA A 859 -23.46 15.38 -28.00
N ASP A 860 -23.37 16.06 -26.83
CA ASP A 860 -23.54 15.40 -25.48
C ASP A 860 -24.89 14.68 -25.37
N ASN A 861 -25.90 15.24 -25.96
CA ASN A 861 -27.28 14.75 -25.85
C ASN A 861 -27.75 13.93 -27.02
N ARG A 862 -26.88 13.51 -27.91
CA ARG A 862 -27.28 12.73 -29.09
C ARG A 862 -28.15 11.53 -28.72
N PRO A 863 -29.31 11.31 -29.40
CA PRO A 863 -30.19 10.19 -29.09
C PRO A 863 -29.70 8.87 -29.73
N ASN A 864 -28.63 8.32 -29.24
CA ASN A 864 -27.94 7.15 -29.74
C ASN A 864 -28.81 5.86 -29.81
N TYR A 865 -29.73 5.69 -28.87
CA TYR A 865 -30.66 4.54 -28.88
C TYR A 865 -31.71 4.68 -29.99
N ILE A 866 -32.16 5.90 -30.27
CA ILE A 866 -33.09 6.15 -31.37
C ILE A 866 -32.42 5.91 -32.73
N PHE A 867 -31.15 6.34 -32.87
CA PHE A 867 -30.34 6.00 -34.05
C PHE A 867 -30.31 4.48 -34.32
N GLN A 868 -30.08 3.68 -33.29
CA GLN A 868 -30.05 2.23 -33.36
C GLN A 868 -31.40 1.68 -33.83
N THR A 869 -32.50 2.10 -33.22
CA THR A 869 -33.84 1.61 -33.53
C THR A 869 -34.29 2.06 -34.93
N PHE A 870 -33.89 3.28 -35.35
CA PHE A 870 -34.21 3.76 -36.71
C PHE A 870 -33.40 3.04 -37.78
N LEU A 871 -32.13 2.65 -37.50
CA LEU A 871 -31.37 1.79 -38.41
C LEU A 871 -32.07 0.46 -38.66
N TYR A 872 -32.58 -0.17 -37.61
CA TYR A 872 -33.37 -1.40 -37.74
C TYR A 872 -34.69 -1.17 -38.49
N ALA A 873 -35.37 -0.06 -38.23
CA ALA A 873 -36.59 0.29 -38.94
C ALA A 873 -36.34 0.54 -40.44
N ALA A 874 -35.23 1.20 -40.82
CA ALA A 874 -34.83 1.39 -42.20
C ALA A 874 -34.58 0.05 -42.94
N ILE A 875 -33.91 -0.91 -42.25
CA ILE A 875 -33.69 -2.25 -42.83
C ILE A 875 -35.01 -3.00 -43.05
N MET A 876 -35.94 -2.92 -42.10
CA MET A 876 -37.20 -3.66 -42.13
C MET A 876 -38.24 -3.07 -43.08
N CYS A 877 -38.29 -1.74 -43.28
CA CYS A 877 -39.16 -1.11 -44.25
C CYS A 877 -39.00 -1.68 -45.65
N ARG A 878 -37.76 -1.94 -46.06
CA ARG A 878 -37.45 -2.52 -47.38
C ARG A 878 -37.84 -4.01 -47.51
N LYS A 879 -37.82 -4.75 -46.42
CA LYS A 879 -38.00 -6.21 -46.47
C LYS A 879 -39.44 -6.68 -46.47
N GLN A 880 -40.42 -5.94 -45.91
CA GLN A 880 -41.74 -6.49 -45.60
C GLN A 880 -42.95 -5.74 -46.16
N GLY A 881 -42.82 -4.52 -46.71
CA GLY A 881 -43.98 -3.80 -47.23
C GLY A 881 -45.06 -3.43 -46.19
N LEU A 882 -44.79 -3.61 -44.91
CA LEU A 882 -45.64 -3.25 -43.77
C LEU A 882 -45.26 -1.89 -43.22
N LYS A 883 -46.16 -1.23 -42.53
CA LYS A 883 -45.83 -0.02 -41.73
C LYS A 883 -44.90 -0.46 -40.56
N VAL A 884 -43.75 0.22 -40.43
CA VAL A 884 -42.79 -0.09 -39.36
C VAL A 884 -42.85 1.02 -38.30
N ALA A 885 -43.11 0.64 -37.05
CA ALA A 885 -43.18 1.51 -35.90
C ALA A 885 -41.98 1.23 -34.95
N PRO A 886 -40.90 2.06 -34.99
CA PRO A 886 -39.79 1.93 -34.07
C PRO A 886 -40.18 2.30 -32.64
N SER A 887 -39.78 1.49 -31.68
CA SER A 887 -40.18 1.63 -30.27
C SER A 887 -38.99 1.42 -29.34
N LEU A 888 -38.83 2.27 -28.31
CA LEU A 888 -37.89 2.14 -27.24
C LEU A 888 -38.60 1.90 -25.91
N LEU A 889 -38.44 0.74 -25.35
CA LEU A 889 -39.08 0.38 -24.09
C LEU A 889 -38.12 0.59 -22.90
N TYR A 890 -38.25 1.69 -22.20
CA TYR A 890 -37.55 1.97 -20.95
C TYR A 890 -38.25 1.24 -19.80
N ILE A 891 -37.76 0.08 -19.43
CA ILE A 891 -38.42 -0.86 -18.50
C ILE A 891 -38.73 -0.19 -17.14
N HIS A 892 -37.84 0.57 -16.59
CA HIS A 892 -38.05 1.28 -15.32
C HIS A 892 -39.19 2.32 -15.34
N ARG A 893 -39.66 2.72 -16.54
CA ARG A 893 -40.79 3.64 -16.73
C ARG A 893 -42.07 2.95 -17.18
N ALA A 894 -41.99 1.70 -17.58
CA ALA A 894 -43.12 0.92 -18.09
C ALA A 894 -44.20 0.60 -17.04
N ALA A 895 -43.97 0.98 -15.77
CA ALA A 895 -44.93 0.88 -14.67
C ALA A 895 -46.08 1.91 -14.78
N SER A 896 -45.91 3.01 -15.54
CA SER A 896 -46.93 4.07 -15.69
C SER A 896 -47.97 3.66 -16.74
N GLU A 897 -49.25 3.78 -16.41
CA GLU A 897 -50.36 3.50 -17.34
C GLU A 897 -50.37 4.39 -18.58
N SER A 898 -49.79 5.60 -18.51
CA SER A 898 -49.68 6.56 -19.61
C SER A 898 -48.41 6.37 -20.47
N TYR A 899 -47.54 5.40 -20.15
CA TYR A 899 -46.32 5.20 -20.87
C TYR A 899 -46.52 4.49 -22.22
N SER A 900 -46.00 5.13 -23.29
CA SER A 900 -45.92 4.55 -24.63
C SER A 900 -44.47 4.31 -25.03
N PRO A 901 -44.10 3.13 -25.55
CA PRO A 901 -42.73 2.90 -26.03
C PRO A 901 -42.48 3.46 -27.44
N VAL A 902 -43.49 3.98 -28.13
CA VAL A 902 -43.36 4.53 -29.49
C VAL A 902 -42.47 5.76 -29.43
N ILE A 903 -41.48 5.84 -30.32
CA ILE A 903 -40.55 6.96 -30.41
C ILE A 903 -41.32 8.17 -30.95
N GLU A 904 -41.16 9.31 -30.28
CA GLU A 904 -41.72 10.59 -30.68
C GLU A 904 -40.65 11.54 -31.23
N MET A 905 -40.99 12.29 -32.25
CA MET A 905 -40.17 13.37 -32.83
C MET A 905 -40.87 14.72 -32.70
N GLY A 906 -40.07 15.78 -32.50
CA GLY A 906 -40.59 17.15 -32.46
C GLY A 906 -39.66 18.12 -31.76
N ALA A 907 -39.70 19.40 -32.18
CA ALA A 907 -38.92 20.45 -31.55
C ALA A 907 -39.39 20.79 -30.14
N PRO A 908 -38.53 21.35 -29.29
CA PRO A 908 -38.89 21.80 -27.95
C PRO A 908 -40.08 22.75 -27.97
N ARG A 909 -41.07 22.51 -27.10
CA ARG A 909 -42.29 23.31 -26.95
C ARG A 909 -43.30 23.18 -28.11
N GLN A 910 -43.09 22.26 -29.07
CA GLN A 910 -44.05 21.88 -30.08
C GLN A 910 -44.73 20.53 -29.74
N PRO A 911 -45.93 20.26 -30.32
CA PRO A 911 -46.54 18.94 -30.18
C PRO A 911 -45.62 17.85 -30.76
N LYS A 912 -45.38 16.81 -29.99
CA LYS A 912 -44.58 15.66 -30.40
C LYS A 912 -45.41 14.76 -31.29
N VAL A 913 -44.81 14.23 -32.35
CA VAL A 913 -45.47 13.33 -33.30
C VAL A 913 -44.89 11.91 -33.10
N PRO A 914 -45.74 10.92 -32.77
CA PRO A 914 -45.31 9.53 -32.66
C PRO A 914 -44.96 8.98 -34.06
N VAL A 915 -43.83 8.25 -34.12
CA VAL A 915 -43.37 7.63 -35.38
C VAL A 915 -44.06 6.25 -35.54
N ASN A 916 -45.28 6.27 -35.92
CA ASN A 916 -46.08 5.04 -36.19
C ASN A 916 -45.77 4.38 -37.55
N ASN A 917 -45.15 5.11 -38.47
CA ASN A 917 -44.66 4.61 -39.73
C ASN A 917 -43.34 5.26 -40.11
N PHE A 918 -42.26 4.53 -40.05
CA PHE A 918 -40.91 5.01 -40.32
C PHE A 918 -40.67 5.39 -41.81
N ALA A 919 -41.50 4.88 -42.73
CA ALA A 919 -41.35 5.16 -44.16
C ALA A 919 -41.29 6.69 -44.48
N PHE A 920 -41.90 7.55 -43.64
CA PHE A 920 -41.84 9.00 -43.82
C PHE A 920 -40.47 9.61 -43.56
N TYR A 921 -39.60 8.92 -42.87
CA TYR A 921 -38.29 9.39 -42.48
C TYR A 921 -37.15 8.56 -43.14
N GLU A 922 -37.49 7.50 -43.87
CA GLU A 922 -36.54 6.52 -44.41
C GLU A 922 -35.55 7.16 -45.39
N ASP A 923 -36.01 7.98 -46.34
CA ASP A 923 -35.14 8.55 -47.37
C ASP A 923 -34.07 9.48 -46.77
N GLU A 924 -34.47 10.40 -45.87
CA GLU A 924 -33.56 11.29 -45.21
C GLU A 924 -32.56 10.54 -44.32
N PHE A 925 -33.04 9.50 -43.57
CA PHE A 925 -32.15 8.70 -42.72
C PHE A 925 -31.10 7.95 -43.56
N ARG A 926 -31.50 7.35 -44.68
CA ARG A 926 -30.61 6.63 -45.60
C ARG A 926 -29.56 7.51 -46.25
N GLU A 927 -29.96 8.69 -46.71
CA GLU A 927 -29.06 9.68 -47.29
C GLU A 927 -27.95 10.04 -46.27
N ARG A 928 -28.32 10.40 -45.04
CA ARG A 928 -27.36 10.71 -43.97
C ARG A 928 -26.52 9.52 -43.54
N LEU A 929 -27.06 8.32 -43.52
CA LEU A 929 -26.33 7.08 -43.22
C LEU A 929 -25.26 6.82 -44.29
N SER A 930 -25.60 6.99 -45.56
CA SER A 930 -24.65 6.83 -46.67
C SER A 930 -23.55 7.88 -46.58
N ALA A 931 -23.86 9.13 -46.29
CA ALA A 931 -22.88 10.18 -46.06
C ALA A 931 -21.93 9.90 -44.89
N LEU A 932 -22.46 9.39 -43.75
CA LEU A 932 -21.66 8.97 -42.61
C LEU A 932 -20.69 7.82 -42.98
N LEU A 933 -21.15 6.81 -43.71
CA LEU A 933 -20.31 5.71 -44.17
C LEU A 933 -19.21 6.19 -45.14
N GLN A 934 -19.52 7.13 -46.04
CA GLN A 934 -18.53 7.74 -46.92
C GLN A 934 -17.49 8.55 -46.12
N GLU A 935 -17.91 9.30 -45.08
CA GLU A 935 -17.02 10.04 -44.17
C GLU A 935 -16.06 9.11 -43.45
N ILE A 936 -16.56 7.94 -42.97
CA ILE A 936 -15.71 6.92 -42.32
C ILE A 936 -14.57 6.48 -43.22
N TYR A 937 -14.75 6.38 -44.54
CA TYR A 937 -13.73 6.01 -45.51
C TYR A 937 -13.00 7.17 -46.16
N ASN A 938 -13.35 8.42 -45.82
CA ASN A 938 -12.68 9.59 -46.38
C ASN A 938 -11.25 9.74 -45.80
N PRO A 939 -10.16 9.67 -46.58
CA PRO A 939 -8.79 9.80 -46.07
C PRO A 939 -8.46 11.18 -45.46
N GLU A 940 -9.18 12.24 -45.93
CA GLU A 940 -8.96 13.61 -45.44
C GLU A 940 -9.51 13.84 -44.03
N GLU A 941 -10.37 12.93 -43.54
CA GLU A 941 -10.98 13.02 -42.22
C GLU A 941 -10.25 12.08 -41.22
N PRO A 942 -9.33 12.57 -40.35
CA PRO A 942 -8.59 11.72 -39.41
C PRO A 942 -9.49 11.22 -38.29
N PHE A 943 -9.03 10.17 -37.62
CA PHE A 943 -9.63 9.70 -36.35
C PHE A 943 -9.13 10.59 -35.23
N THR A 944 -9.99 11.50 -34.73
CA THR A 944 -9.68 12.49 -33.71
C THR A 944 -10.30 12.13 -32.36
N GLN A 945 -9.72 12.69 -31.30
CA GLN A 945 -10.29 12.62 -29.95
C GLN A 945 -11.58 13.46 -29.90
N THR A 946 -12.56 12.98 -29.13
CA THR A 946 -13.73 13.80 -28.77
C THR A 946 -13.32 14.97 -27.87
N GLU A 947 -14.01 16.11 -28.02
CA GLU A 947 -13.87 17.25 -27.10
C GLU A 947 -14.68 17.09 -25.83
N ASP A 948 -15.64 16.17 -25.80
CA ASP A 948 -16.48 15.88 -24.65
C ASP A 948 -15.74 15.04 -23.59
N ALA A 949 -15.31 15.70 -22.51
CA ALA A 949 -14.62 15.06 -21.40
C ALA A 949 -15.45 13.96 -20.69
N LYS A 950 -16.79 14.09 -20.67
CA LYS A 950 -17.68 13.11 -20.03
C LYS A 950 -17.64 11.75 -20.75
N LYS A 951 -17.51 11.76 -22.09
CA LYS A 951 -17.38 10.51 -22.87
C LYS A 951 -16.06 9.80 -22.63
N CYS A 952 -15.05 10.51 -22.10
CA CYS A 952 -13.75 9.96 -21.75
C CYS A 952 -13.71 9.37 -20.33
N GLU A 953 -14.64 9.75 -19.45
CA GLU A 953 -14.61 9.37 -18.03
C GLU A 953 -14.61 7.84 -17.83
N TYR A 954 -15.45 7.13 -18.60
CA TYR A 954 -15.60 5.67 -18.56
C TYR A 954 -15.09 4.98 -19.84
N CYS A 955 -14.15 5.61 -20.54
CA CYS A 955 -13.62 5.05 -21.78
C CYS A 955 -12.46 4.09 -21.51
N ASP A 956 -12.51 2.88 -22.06
CA ASP A 956 -11.48 1.85 -21.96
C ASP A 956 -10.10 2.36 -22.41
N PHE A 957 -10.09 3.30 -23.33
CA PHE A 957 -8.88 3.88 -23.92
C PHE A 957 -8.45 5.23 -23.32
N LYS A 958 -9.01 5.65 -22.19
CA LYS A 958 -8.71 6.90 -21.51
C LYS A 958 -7.20 7.09 -21.30
N ARG A 959 -6.51 6.06 -20.84
CA ARG A 959 -5.05 6.10 -20.60
C ARG A 959 -4.24 6.26 -21.90
N LEU A 960 -4.65 5.59 -22.97
CA LEU A 960 -4.03 5.75 -24.30
C LEU A 960 -4.23 7.15 -24.83
N CYS A 961 -5.40 7.75 -24.57
CA CYS A 961 -5.73 9.12 -24.98
C CYS A 961 -5.12 10.21 -24.09
N LYS A 962 -4.46 9.85 -22.98
CA LYS A 962 -3.91 10.80 -22.00
C LYS A 962 -4.94 11.79 -21.45
N LYS A 963 -6.19 11.33 -21.24
CA LYS A 963 -7.32 12.12 -20.71
C LYS A 963 -7.60 11.81 -19.25
#